data_7344493ad80b476a8b325b608d2a0c47
#
_entry.id   7344493ad80b476a8b325b608d2a0c47
#
_cell.length_a   1.000
_cell.length_b   1.000
_cell.length_c   1.000
_cell.angle_alpha   90.00
_cell.angle_beta   90.00
_cell.angle_gamma   90.00
#
_symmetry.space_group_name_H-M   'P 1'
#
loop_
_entity.id
_entity.type
_entity.pdbx_description
1 polymer ?
#
loop_
_entity_poly.entity_id
_entity_poly.type
_entity_poly.pdbx_seq_one_letter_code
_entity_poly.pdbx_strand_id
1 'polypeptide(L)'
;MPQLYKQASSLCNITIEFSQAFSKAKNERSLVDFSDLEHFTLKLLAEENSTAEKLIPSSIAQTLQEKYVEIMVDEYQDTNGVQEAILNLIASRTKPNLFFVGDVKQSIYKFRLAEPELFLAKYHQYPHEEDCLRIDLAQNFRSRKEILDGVNFIFSQIMTTKAGELSYGKDEALYCGFDYPESEFLTLKSPIELTLLDKQQKLTLNENDDSDNEDTVQGFQAEAKYIALRIKELMNKQPLVFDKHTKAYRPIKWKDIVILLRSVQDKAKILADVLREDNIPVYATIETGYFQETEVRIMLSLLQIIDNPQQDIPLTAILYSPIFNFTVEDLAHIRLINPQLNMYETLLFMTSINELQEQLLPIDKKVFAKLQIKVNDFLTKLHYWRDYARSHSVPELIWLLLNDTGYYDYVGGLPEGSVRQANLRALYDRAFNYEQTSFRGLFRFLRFIHKMQHMGNDLAVARNLSDSEDVVRIMSIHKSKGLEFPVVILADIGKQFNLKDVQESVLFHKKLGLGLYVNDVKHHYRYQNLSRQAIIQQIVKEYKAEEMRILYVAMTRAREKLILTGTVRNMEKFTQYACSQLQTTTKTLPDYFIMQAKSYLDWLAPAITRHKDGLVLRQSATNESAVLLDDPSQWQISLINSLDITDKTIISTVNEDIINKVKKLQPLPATKQKDNIDKLLNWSYPHQEALSIPAKLSVTEIKQQFASTDYAPQDDNAQTLFAEISFKRPQFLQKQTKMTATEYGSLMHTVMQHLDFHGDLSDKGILAQLQNLADREIIDKQHINKIYRKNIREFLFSPLGLRIQKAKSLQRELAFNRMINAKVYYPQAEDNDTIFIQGIIDLLVEEDDGLILLDYKTDNCTQIEAKAKYAMQIELYAQAASEIMRKPIKEKYLYLFHDASLIKM
;
A
#
# COMPACT_ATOMS: atom_id res chain seq x y z
N MET A 1 35.11 -29.27 -9.01
CA MET A 1 34.94 -28.18 -10.01
C MET A 1 34.07 -28.56 -11.21
N PRO A 2 34.34 -29.69 -12.01
CA PRO A 2 33.54 -29.96 -13.21
C PRO A 2 32.04 -30.26 -12.95
N GLN A 3 31.70 -30.86 -11.81
CA GLN A 3 30.29 -31.15 -11.44
C GLN A 3 29.52 -29.92 -11.08
N LEU A 4 30.12 -28.99 -10.32
CA LEU A 4 29.50 -27.71 -9.99
C LEU A 4 29.22 -26.86 -11.22
N TYR A 5 30.17 -26.82 -12.17
CA TYR A 5 29.95 -26.09 -13.44
C TYR A 5 28.75 -26.65 -14.22
N LYS A 6 28.63 -27.96 -14.31
CA LYS A 6 27.48 -28.58 -14.98
C LYS A 6 26.15 -28.26 -14.29
N GLN A 7 26.12 -28.30 -12.94
CA GLN A 7 24.92 -27.96 -12.17
C GLN A 7 24.54 -26.49 -12.34
N ALA A 8 25.53 -25.59 -12.26
CA ALA A 8 25.31 -24.17 -12.47
C ALA A 8 24.80 -23.86 -13.88
N SER A 9 25.46 -24.46 -14.91
CA SER A 9 25.05 -24.28 -16.29
C SER A 9 23.63 -24.80 -16.56
N SER A 10 23.27 -25.96 -16.02
CA SER A 10 21.90 -26.52 -16.14
C SER A 10 20.88 -25.60 -15.47
N LEU A 11 21.20 -25.05 -14.27
CA LEU A 11 20.32 -24.13 -13.56
C LEU A 11 20.13 -22.84 -14.35
N CYS A 12 21.21 -22.27 -14.91
CA CYS A 12 21.13 -21.09 -15.76
C CYS A 12 20.25 -21.33 -16.99
N ASN A 13 20.42 -22.46 -17.67
CA ASN A 13 19.61 -22.78 -18.85
C ASN A 13 18.13 -22.92 -18.49
N ILE A 14 17.80 -23.63 -17.41
CA ILE A 14 16.41 -23.76 -16.93
C ILE A 14 15.83 -22.38 -16.59
N THR A 15 16.61 -21.51 -15.97
CA THR A 15 16.18 -20.16 -15.61
C THR A 15 15.89 -19.33 -16.86
N ILE A 16 16.73 -19.42 -17.88
CA ILE A 16 16.54 -18.72 -19.17
C ILE A 16 15.28 -19.25 -19.87
N GLU A 17 15.12 -20.56 -19.98
CA GLU A 17 13.93 -21.19 -20.57
C GLU A 17 12.65 -20.82 -19.82
N PHE A 18 12.69 -20.82 -18.47
CA PHE A 18 11.57 -20.39 -17.65
C PHE A 18 11.23 -18.92 -17.90
N SER A 19 12.23 -18.03 -17.93
CA SER A 19 12.03 -16.60 -18.17
C SER A 19 11.37 -16.35 -19.52
N GLN A 20 11.82 -17.06 -20.58
CA GLN A 20 11.21 -16.96 -21.90
C GLN A 20 9.77 -17.47 -21.92
N ALA A 21 9.51 -18.63 -21.30
CA ALA A 21 8.17 -19.21 -21.22
C ALA A 21 7.23 -18.31 -20.38
N PHE A 22 7.73 -17.72 -19.29
CA PHE A 22 6.97 -16.82 -18.44
C PHE A 22 6.61 -15.53 -19.17
N SER A 23 7.58 -14.92 -19.87
CA SER A 23 7.34 -13.72 -20.70
C SER A 23 6.32 -13.99 -21.80
N LYS A 24 6.43 -15.16 -22.48
CA LYS A 24 5.47 -15.57 -23.49
C LYS A 24 4.05 -15.74 -22.90
N ALA A 25 3.95 -16.39 -21.74
CA ALA A 25 2.66 -16.60 -21.06
C ALA A 25 2.02 -15.27 -20.59
N LYS A 26 2.82 -14.28 -20.19
CA LYS A 26 2.33 -12.92 -19.88
C LYS A 26 1.83 -12.21 -21.13
N ASN A 27 2.59 -12.26 -22.22
CA ASN A 27 2.21 -11.64 -23.49
C ASN A 27 0.92 -12.22 -24.07
N GLU A 28 0.74 -13.56 -24.03
CA GLU A 28 -0.48 -14.23 -24.48
C GLU A 28 -1.73 -13.79 -23.69
N ARG A 29 -1.54 -13.35 -22.45
CA ARG A 29 -2.61 -12.89 -21.56
C ARG A 29 -2.73 -11.38 -21.47
N SER A 30 -1.89 -10.62 -22.19
CA SER A 30 -1.79 -9.16 -22.08
C SER A 30 -1.58 -8.67 -20.64
N LEU A 31 -0.73 -9.37 -19.90
CA LEU A 31 -0.38 -9.05 -18.51
C LEU A 31 1.06 -8.58 -18.43
N VAL A 32 1.31 -7.63 -17.52
CA VAL A 32 2.64 -7.17 -17.14
C VAL A 32 2.75 -7.16 -15.61
N ASP A 33 3.94 -7.40 -15.10
CA ASP A 33 4.27 -7.17 -13.69
C ASP A 33 5.05 -5.87 -13.49
N PHE A 34 5.31 -5.49 -12.24
CA PHE A 34 6.03 -4.25 -11.95
C PHE A 34 7.45 -4.23 -12.52
N SER A 35 8.13 -5.37 -12.55
CA SER A 35 9.46 -5.49 -13.14
C SER A 35 9.43 -5.30 -14.65
N ASP A 36 8.36 -5.76 -15.33
CA ASP A 36 8.20 -5.50 -16.77
C ASP A 36 8.09 -4.01 -17.06
N LEU A 37 7.38 -3.24 -16.21
CA LEU A 37 7.22 -1.79 -16.41
C LEU A 37 8.58 -1.08 -16.36
N GLU A 38 9.43 -1.42 -15.38
CA GLU A 38 10.79 -0.86 -15.28
C GLU A 38 11.64 -1.26 -16.49
N HIS A 39 11.64 -2.53 -16.89
CA HIS A 39 12.43 -3.01 -18.00
C HIS A 39 11.93 -2.51 -19.36
N PHE A 40 10.63 -2.36 -19.56
CA PHE A 40 10.09 -1.77 -20.78
C PHE A 40 10.43 -0.28 -20.87
N THR A 41 10.37 0.44 -19.75
CA THR A 41 10.80 1.83 -19.68
C THR A 41 12.28 1.94 -20.06
N LEU A 42 13.14 1.09 -19.51
CA LEU A 42 14.56 1.07 -19.84
C LEU A 42 14.78 0.78 -21.34
N LYS A 43 14.04 -0.18 -21.93
CA LYS A 43 14.11 -0.48 -23.36
C LYS A 43 13.66 0.68 -24.26
N LEU A 44 12.66 1.45 -23.83
CA LEU A 44 12.19 2.62 -24.56
C LEU A 44 13.20 3.78 -24.51
N LEU A 45 13.89 3.91 -23.37
CA LEU A 45 14.82 5.03 -23.14
C LEU A 45 16.25 4.75 -23.63
N ALA A 46 16.64 3.48 -23.79
CA ALA A 46 17.95 3.09 -24.28
C ALA A 46 17.91 2.66 -25.74
N GLU A 47 18.94 3.00 -26.53
CA GLU A 47 19.12 2.48 -27.88
C GLU A 47 19.46 0.98 -27.86
N GLU A 48 19.17 0.25 -28.94
CA GLU A 48 19.42 -1.20 -29.07
C GLU A 48 20.92 -1.58 -28.97
N ASN A 49 21.81 -0.68 -29.32
CA ASN A 49 23.26 -0.87 -29.23
C ASN A 49 23.83 -0.55 -27.83
N SER A 50 22.99 -0.24 -26.86
CA SER A 50 23.39 -0.03 -25.47
C SER A 50 23.93 -1.30 -24.82
N THR A 51 24.93 -1.16 -23.97
CA THR A 51 25.47 -2.24 -23.12
C THR A 51 25.22 -1.92 -21.66
N ALA A 52 25.33 -2.95 -20.79
CA ALA A 52 25.20 -2.75 -19.36
C ALA A 52 26.17 -1.72 -18.76
N GLU A 53 27.33 -1.55 -19.39
CA GLU A 53 28.38 -0.60 -18.97
C GLU A 53 28.17 0.80 -19.58
N LYS A 54 27.49 0.89 -20.73
CA LYS A 54 27.29 2.13 -21.45
C LYS A 54 25.89 2.18 -22.09
N LEU A 55 25.02 2.88 -21.42
CA LEU A 55 23.68 3.16 -21.92
C LEU A 55 23.70 4.39 -22.85
N ILE A 56 23.07 4.26 -24.01
CA ILE A 56 22.95 5.31 -25.01
C ILE A 56 21.48 5.75 -25.03
N PRO A 57 21.17 7.04 -24.78
CA PRO A 57 19.79 7.52 -24.81
C PRO A 57 19.17 7.41 -26.19
N SER A 58 17.96 6.85 -26.24
CA SER A 58 17.10 6.85 -27.42
C SER A 58 16.60 8.26 -27.77
N SER A 59 15.96 8.42 -28.91
CA SER A 59 15.32 9.69 -29.33
C SER A 59 14.25 10.12 -28.32
N ILE A 60 13.55 9.17 -27.72
CA ILE A 60 12.55 9.42 -26.65
C ILE A 60 13.23 9.96 -25.40
N ALA A 61 14.33 9.35 -24.98
CA ALA A 61 15.11 9.83 -23.83
C ALA A 61 15.65 11.24 -24.07
N GLN A 62 16.17 11.53 -25.28
CA GLN A 62 16.63 12.86 -25.65
C GLN A 62 15.52 13.91 -25.59
N THR A 63 14.31 13.57 -26.04
CA THR A 63 13.14 14.45 -25.89
C THR A 63 12.82 14.74 -24.43
N LEU A 64 12.93 13.75 -23.54
CA LEU A 64 12.71 13.93 -22.11
C LEU A 64 13.83 14.74 -21.44
N GLN A 65 15.09 14.57 -21.88
CA GLN A 65 16.23 15.40 -21.44
C GLN A 65 16.03 16.88 -21.74
N GLU A 66 15.43 17.21 -22.89
CA GLU A 66 15.09 18.59 -23.26
C GLU A 66 13.87 19.11 -22.49
N LYS A 67 12.92 18.23 -22.18
CA LYS A 67 11.66 18.59 -21.51
C LYS A 67 11.84 18.87 -20.03
N TYR A 68 12.63 18.07 -19.32
CA TYR A 68 12.77 18.16 -17.87
C TYR A 68 13.88 19.13 -17.48
N VAL A 69 13.50 20.26 -16.90
CA VAL A 69 14.43 21.27 -16.38
C VAL A 69 15.10 20.77 -15.10
N GLU A 70 14.34 20.11 -14.24
CA GLU A 70 14.78 19.52 -12.96
C GLU A 70 14.14 18.16 -12.76
N ILE A 71 14.89 17.21 -12.23
CA ILE A 71 14.44 15.86 -11.86
C ILE A 71 14.74 15.69 -10.39
N MET A 72 13.69 15.61 -9.58
CA MET A 72 13.78 15.50 -8.13
C MET A 72 13.36 14.11 -7.69
N VAL A 73 14.23 13.44 -6.91
CA VAL A 73 13.98 12.08 -6.41
C VAL A 73 14.06 12.08 -4.91
N ASP A 74 12.97 11.71 -4.27
CA ASP A 74 12.91 11.50 -2.82
C ASP A 74 13.19 10.04 -2.48
N GLU A 75 13.58 9.78 -1.23
CA GLU A 75 13.91 8.42 -0.71
C GLU A 75 14.91 7.69 -1.63
N TYR A 76 15.89 8.40 -2.17
CA TYR A 76 16.81 7.86 -3.16
C TYR A 76 17.59 6.62 -2.69
N GLN A 77 17.79 6.42 -1.38
CA GLN A 77 18.42 5.22 -0.81
C GLN A 77 17.64 3.92 -1.07
N ASP A 78 16.39 4.00 -1.54
CA ASP A 78 15.57 2.84 -1.89
C ASP A 78 15.56 2.53 -3.40
N THR A 79 16.33 3.26 -4.18
CA THR A 79 16.44 3.10 -5.64
C THR A 79 17.20 1.82 -5.99
N ASN A 80 16.74 1.11 -7.02
CA ASN A 80 17.44 -0.04 -7.60
C ASN A 80 18.26 0.36 -8.85
N GLY A 81 19.12 -0.54 -9.34
CA GLY A 81 19.99 -0.26 -10.48
C GLY A 81 19.24 0.02 -11.80
N VAL A 82 18.03 -0.52 -12.00
CA VAL A 82 17.21 -0.24 -13.20
C VAL A 82 16.62 1.16 -13.11
N GLN A 83 16.09 1.54 -11.97
CA GLN A 83 15.56 2.89 -11.71
C GLN A 83 16.66 3.94 -11.86
N GLU A 84 17.86 3.68 -11.33
CA GLU A 84 19.03 4.53 -11.51
C GLU A 84 19.40 4.70 -12.98
N ALA A 85 19.39 3.62 -13.76
CA ALA A 85 19.64 3.66 -15.20
C ALA A 85 18.60 4.51 -15.93
N ILE A 86 17.31 4.38 -15.58
CA ILE A 86 16.23 5.20 -16.15
C ILE A 86 16.46 6.68 -15.84
N LEU A 87 16.75 7.02 -14.59
CA LEU A 87 17.00 8.41 -14.18
C LEU A 87 18.18 9.02 -14.93
N ASN A 88 19.27 8.28 -15.06
CA ASN A 88 20.46 8.73 -15.79
C ASN A 88 20.21 8.89 -17.31
N LEU A 89 19.32 8.12 -17.91
CA LEU A 89 18.98 8.24 -19.33
C LEU A 89 18.14 9.49 -19.63
N ILE A 90 17.30 9.91 -18.69
CA ILE A 90 16.47 11.12 -18.85
C ILE A 90 17.12 12.40 -18.30
N ALA A 91 18.25 12.28 -17.60
CA ALA A 91 18.99 13.41 -17.07
C ALA A 91 19.66 14.22 -18.21
N SER A 92 19.65 15.54 -18.07
CA SER A 92 20.31 16.42 -19.04
C SER A 92 21.83 16.19 -19.06
N ARG A 93 22.39 16.10 -20.24
CA ARG A 93 23.84 15.97 -20.45
C ARG A 93 24.59 17.30 -20.53
N THR A 94 23.86 18.38 -20.77
CA THR A 94 24.42 19.71 -20.97
C THR A 94 24.40 20.58 -19.73
N LYS A 95 23.44 20.34 -18.84
CA LYS A 95 23.28 21.05 -17.56
C LYS A 95 22.87 20.06 -16.49
N PRO A 96 23.56 19.98 -15.34
CA PRO A 96 23.14 19.15 -14.24
C PRO A 96 21.72 19.51 -13.79
N ASN A 97 20.83 18.53 -13.76
CA ASN A 97 19.41 18.74 -13.41
C ASN A 97 18.85 17.68 -12.45
N LEU A 98 19.74 16.90 -11.82
CA LEU A 98 19.33 15.86 -10.86
C LEU A 98 19.41 16.39 -9.42
N PHE A 99 18.38 16.19 -8.66
CA PHE A 99 18.31 16.50 -7.23
C PHE A 99 17.83 15.28 -6.46
N PHE A 100 18.68 14.75 -5.58
CA PHE A 100 18.40 13.55 -4.81
C PHE A 100 18.28 13.89 -3.34
N VAL A 101 17.25 13.34 -2.68
CA VAL A 101 17.07 13.41 -1.23
C VAL A 101 16.98 12.01 -0.66
N GLY A 102 17.64 11.76 0.46
CA GLY A 102 17.56 10.47 1.12
C GLY A 102 18.42 10.37 2.37
N ASP A 103 18.29 9.26 3.06
CA ASP A 103 19.07 8.90 4.23
C ASP A 103 19.40 7.40 4.18
N VAL A 104 20.65 7.05 3.94
CA VAL A 104 21.09 5.66 3.83
C VAL A 104 20.78 4.84 5.09
N LYS A 105 20.74 5.47 6.28
CA LYS A 105 20.35 4.82 7.54
C LYS A 105 18.90 4.35 7.54
N GLN A 106 18.08 4.82 6.58
CA GLN A 106 16.68 4.44 6.39
C GLN A 106 16.45 3.52 5.19
N SER A 107 17.50 3.00 4.54
CA SER A 107 17.38 2.01 3.48
C SER A 107 17.04 0.64 4.07
N ILE A 108 15.75 0.25 3.93
CA ILE A 108 15.18 -0.97 4.50
C ILE A 108 14.37 -1.79 3.49
N TYR A 109 14.57 -1.54 2.18
CA TYR A 109 13.84 -2.22 1.09
C TYR A 109 14.77 -3.08 0.21
N LYS A 110 15.79 -3.68 0.80
CA LYS A 110 16.70 -4.59 0.08
C LYS A 110 15.94 -5.77 -0.55
N PHE A 111 14.89 -6.27 0.09
CA PHE A 111 14.01 -7.30 -0.45
C PHE A 111 13.24 -6.85 -1.72
N ARG A 112 13.20 -5.54 -2.02
CA ARG A 112 12.72 -4.95 -3.28
C ARG A 112 13.87 -4.55 -4.20
N LEU A 113 15.05 -5.11 -3.98
CA LEU A 113 16.27 -4.86 -4.75
C LEU A 113 16.81 -3.42 -4.61
N ALA A 114 16.47 -2.69 -3.54
CA ALA A 114 17.09 -1.40 -3.25
C ALA A 114 18.61 -1.58 -3.02
N GLU A 115 19.38 -0.66 -3.58
CA GLU A 115 20.85 -0.67 -3.57
C GLU A 115 21.39 0.57 -2.83
N PRO A 116 21.54 0.54 -1.50
CA PRO A 116 22.07 1.69 -0.74
C PRO A 116 23.48 2.10 -1.19
N GLU A 117 24.21 1.21 -1.85
CA GLU A 117 25.53 1.50 -2.42
C GLU A 117 25.48 2.61 -3.49
N LEU A 118 24.36 2.73 -4.23
CA LEU A 118 24.17 3.81 -5.22
C LEU A 118 24.16 5.18 -4.53
N PHE A 119 23.46 5.27 -3.40
CA PHE A 119 23.45 6.48 -2.59
C PHE A 119 24.82 6.78 -2.00
N LEU A 120 25.48 5.78 -1.40
CA LEU A 120 26.80 5.94 -0.80
C LEU A 120 27.85 6.35 -1.83
N ALA A 121 27.79 5.82 -3.04
CA ALA A 121 28.70 6.23 -4.12
C ALA A 121 28.58 7.74 -4.40
N LYS A 122 27.36 8.26 -4.58
CA LYS A 122 27.13 9.70 -4.79
C LYS A 122 27.50 10.52 -3.54
N TYR A 123 27.18 10.03 -2.36
CA TYR A 123 27.50 10.69 -1.09
C TYR A 123 29.02 10.95 -0.93
N HIS A 124 29.86 10.01 -1.39
CA HIS A 124 31.31 10.15 -1.35
C HIS A 124 31.88 10.89 -2.56
N GLN A 125 31.27 10.78 -3.74
CA GLN A 125 31.77 11.33 -4.99
C GLN A 125 31.45 12.83 -5.14
N TYR A 126 30.23 13.25 -4.86
CA TYR A 126 29.75 14.62 -5.10
C TYR A 126 30.57 15.75 -4.45
N PRO A 127 31.15 15.59 -3.24
CA PRO A 127 32.02 16.63 -2.67
C PRO A 127 33.30 16.89 -3.47
N HIS A 128 33.67 15.99 -4.40
CA HIS A 128 34.91 16.06 -5.17
C HIS A 128 34.70 16.42 -6.64
N GLU A 129 33.46 16.65 -7.09
CA GLU A 129 33.11 17.01 -8.45
C GLU A 129 32.63 18.46 -8.52
N GLU A 130 33.12 19.23 -9.54
CA GLU A 130 32.87 20.68 -9.65
C GLU A 130 31.38 21.01 -9.90
N ASP A 131 30.65 20.13 -10.61
CA ASP A 131 29.23 20.34 -10.96
C ASP A 131 28.26 19.67 -9.98
N CYS A 132 28.75 19.14 -8.85
CA CYS A 132 27.97 18.42 -7.88
C CYS A 132 28.02 19.10 -6.50
N LEU A 133 26.89 19.06 -5.79
CA LEU A 133 26.77 19.63 -4.46
C LEU A 133 26.16 18.60 -3.49
N ARG A 134 26.83 18.35 -2.36
CA ARG A 134 26.29 17.62 -1.24
C ARG A 134 25.86 18.58 -0.13
N ILE A 135 24.63 18.42 0.33
CA ILE A 135 24.06 19.19 1.44
C ILE A 135 23.65 18.21 2.54
N ASP A 136 24.26 18.31 3.71
CA ASP A 136 23.98 17.46 4.85
C ASP A 136 22.93 18.13 5.75
N LEU A 137 21.75 17.48 5.92
CA LEU A 137 20.68 17.95 6.78
C LEU A 137 20.70 17.19 8.10
N ALA A 138 21.45 17.70 9.08
CA ALA A 138 21.66 17.05 10.37
C ALA A 138 20.57 17.35 11.41
N GLN A 139 19.78 18.41 11.22
CA GLN A 139 18.75 18.81 12.18
C GLN A 139 17.46 17.98 12.04
N ASN A 140 17.00 17.45 13.16
CA ASN A 140 15.75 16.72 13.27
C ASN A 140 14.69 17.60 13.97
N PHE A 141 13.65 17.97 13.21
CA PHE A 141 12.50 18.77 13.69
C PHE A 141 11.32 17.93 14.16
N ARG A 142 11.53 16.62 14.27
CA ARG A 142 10.46 15.64 14.53
C ARG A 142 10.42 15.20 15.98
N SER A 143 11.54 14.72 16.49
CA SER A 143 11.61 14.02 17.77
C SER A 143 12.17 14.90 18.88
N ARG A 144 11.77 14.61 20.12
CA ARG A 144 12.36 15.24 21.31
C ARG A 144 13.84 14.87 21.45
N LYS A 145 14.58 15.76 22.10
CA LYS A 145 16.02 15.61 22.32
C LYS A 145 16.37 14.28 23.02
N GLU A 146 15.59 13.89 24.03
CA GLU A 146 15.81 12.65 24.80
C GLU A 146 15.81 11.41 23.91
N ILE A 147 14.97 11.38 22.86
CA ILE A 147 14.91 10.29 21.89
C ILE A 147 16.14 10.34 20.97
N LEU A 148 16.47 11.53 20.46
CA LEU A 148 17.61 11.70 19.55
C LEU A 148 18.93 11.34 20.23
N ASP A 149 19.12 11.78 21.47
CA ASP A 149 20.30 11.45 22.27
C ASP A 149 20.42 9.93 22.48
N GLY A 150 19.31 9.24 22.78
CA GLY A 150 19.31 7.79 22.92
C GLY A 150 19.57 7.04 21.61
N VAL A 151 19.02 7.52 20.48
CA VAL A 151 19.36 6.98 19.14
C VAL A 151 20.84 7.17 18.85
N ASN A 152 21.38 8.38 19.03
CA ASN A 152 22.79 8.67 18.83
C ASN A 152 23.68 7.81 19.71
N PHE A 153 23.29 7.61 20.99
CA PHE A 153 24.03 6.78 21.93
C PHE A 153 24.15 5.34 21.44
N ILE A 154 23.05 4.74 20.99
CA ILE A 154 23.08 3.34 20.52
C ILE A 154 23.87 3.23 19.21
N PHE A 155 23.50 4.00 18.18
CA PHE A 155 24.07 3.81 16.84
C PHE A 155 25.54 4.23 16.76
N SER A 156 26.01 5.17 17.55
CA SER A 156 27.44 5.48 17.64
C SER A 156 28.30 4.33 18.20
N GLN A 157 27.66 3.35 18.85
CA GLN A 157 28.36 2.18 19.39
C GLN A 157 28.30 0.96 18.48
N ILE A 158 27.20 0.80 17.71
CA ILE A 158 26.97 -0.43 16.94
C ILE A 158 27.10 -0.26 15.42
N MET A 159 26.88 0.96 14.87
CA MET A 159 26.90 1.17 13.42
C MET A 159 28.32 1.56 12.96
N THR A 160 29.06 0.55 12.55
CA THR A 160 30.43 0.69 12.02
C THR A 160 30.46 0.39 10.53
N THR A 161 31.48 0.83 9.81
CA THR A 161 31.64 0.56 8.37
C THR A 161 31.64 -0.95 8.06
N LYS A 162 32.15 -1.79 8.97
CA LYS A 162 32.19 -3.24 8.75
C LYS A 162 30.87 -3.92 9.04
N ALA A 163 30.15 -3.48 10.07
CA ALA A 163 28.90 -4.12 10.51
C ALA A 163 27.64 -3.45 9.92
N GLY A 164 27.65 -2.13 9.76
CA GLY A 164 26.49 -1.32 9.30
C GLY A 164 26.64 -0.74 7.90
N GLU A 165 27.78 -1.01 7.20
CA GLU A 165 28.13 -0.45 5.89
C GLU A 165 28.32 1.08 5.90
N LEU A 166 28.04 1.72 7.03
CA LEU A 166 28.18 3.14 7.29
C LEU A 166 28.77 3.34 8.69
N SER A 167 29.64 4.32 8.89
CA SER A 167 30.13 4.73 10.21
C SER A 167 29.23 5.82 10.76
N TYR A 168 28.69 5.63 11.97
CA TYR A 168 27.85 6.61 12.64
C TYR A 168 28.72 7.59 13.45
N GLY A 169 29.11 8.67 12.80
CA GLY A 169 29.93 9.73 13.38
C GLY A 169 29.13 10.99 13.73
N LYS A 170 29.85 12.12 13.77
CA LYS A 170 29.21 13.43 14.02
C LYS A 170 28.32 13.88 12.86
N ASP A 171 28.69 13.53 11.64
CA ASP A 171 27.97 13.94 10.43
C ASP A 171 26.65 13.15 10.27
N GLU A 172 26.60 11.91 10.78
CA GLU A 172 25.42 11.05 10.72
C GLU A 172 24.51 11.19 11.93
N ALA A 173 25.01 11.87 13.00
CA ALA A 173 24.25 12.07 14.24
C ALA A 173 23.04 13.00 14.03
N LEU A 174 21.98 12.75 14.80
CA LEU A 174 20.77 13.55 14.80
C LEU A 174 20.89 14.69 15.79
N TYR A 175 20.66 15.91 15.35
CA TYR A 175 20.64 17.10 16.19
C TYR A 175 19.22 17.63 16.34
N CYS A 176 18.84 18.01 17.55
CA CYS A 176 17.52 18.56 17.81
C CYS A 176 17.38 19.94 17.13
N GLY A 177 16.44 20.03 16.17
CA GLY A 177 16.11 21.27 15.46
C GLY A 177 14.82 21.94 15.93
N PHE A 178 14.11 21.33 16.87
CA PHE A 178 12.84 21.86 17.38
C PHE A 178 12.76 21.68 18.90
N ASP A 179 12.70 22.80 19.60
CA ASP A 179 12.47 22.82 21.04
C ASP A 179 10.97 22.76 21.33
N TYR A 180 10.54 21.68 21.96
CA TYR A 180 9.16 21.54 22.41
C TYR A 180 8.88 22.56 23.52
N PRO A 181 7.77 23.29 23.46
CA PRO A 181 7.41 24.24 24.50
C PRO A 181 7.40 23.60 25.90
N GLU A 182 7.84 24.33 26.90
CA GLU A 182 7.70 23.86 28.28
C GLU A 182 6.23 23.89 28.71
N SER A 183 5.84 22.95 29.57
CA SER A 183 4.49 22.84 30.10
C SER A 183 4.56 22.58 31.61
N GLU A 184 3.71 23.25 32.38
CA GLU A 184 3.53 22.99 33.80
C GLU A 184 2.81 21.66 34.07
N PHE A 185 2.15 21.10 33.05
CA PHE A 185 1.43 19.83 33.16
C PHE A 185 2.30 18.65 32.74
N LEU A 186 1.89 17.45 33.12
CA LEU A 186 2.57 16.22 32.78
C LEU A 186 2.62 16.02 31.25
N THR A 187 3.80 16.06 30.67
CA THR A 187 4.03 15.77 29.24
C THR A 187 4.66 14.39 29.07
N LEU A 188 4.81 13.96 27.80
CA LEU A 188 5.53 12.72 27.45
C LEU A 188 7.06 12.84 27.55
N LYS A 189 7.59 13.99 27.98
CA LYS A 189 9.05 14.16 28.22
C LYS A 189 9.53 13.19 29.28
N SER A 190 10.29 12.18 28.89
CA SER A 190 10.77 11.13 29.80
C SER A 190 11.91 10.34 29.15
N PRO A 191 12.73 9.64 29.94
CA PRO A 191 13.73 8.71 29.43
C PRO A 191 13.15 7.68 28.47
N ILE A 192 14.01 7.12 27.62
CA ILE A 192 13.66 5.93 26.83
C ILE A 192 13.49 4.75 27.78
N GLU A 193 12.37 4.04 27.65
CA GLU A 193 12.10 2.88 28.50
C GLU A 193 12.62 1.60 27.84
N LEU A 194 13.34 0.79 28.60
CA LEU A 194 13.71 -0.58 28.22
C LEU A 194 13.17 -1.55 29.26
N THR A 195 12.24 -2.40 28.85
CA THR A 195 11.66 -3.43 29.73
C THR A 195 11.99 -4.82 29.21
N LEU A 196 12.62 -5.61 30.06
CA LEU A 196 12.97 -6.99 29.80
C LEU A 196 12.14 -7.92 30.69
N LEU A 197 11.50 -8.89 30.07
CA LEU A 197 10.69 -9.89 30.76
C LEU A 197 11.42 -11.22 30.79
N ASP A 198 11.56 -11.80 32.00
CA ASP A 198 12.15 -13.12 32.18
C ASP A 198 11.09 -14.19 31.95
N LYS A 199 11.36 -15.13 31.06
CA LYS A 199 10.55 -16.34 30.86
C LYS A 199 10.94 -17.39 31.88
N GLN A 200 10.52 -17.27 33.13
CA GLN A 200 10.74 -18.39 34.06
C GLN A 200 9.99 -19.64 33.58
N GLN A 201 10.73 -20.64 33.17
CA GLN A 201 10.21 -21.99 33.01
C GLN A 201 9.78 -22.51 34.40
N LYS A 202 8.52 -22.94 34.54
CA LYS A 202 8.16 -23.92 35.56
C LYS A 202 9.13 -25.08 35.36
N LEU A 203 9.89 -25.43 36.40
CA LEU A 203 10.73 -26.64 36.49
C LEU A 203 9.89 -27.88 36.14
N THR A 204 9.69 -28.19 34.88
CA THR A 204 9.31 -29.50 34.41
C THR A 204 10.56 -30.18 33.89
N LEU A 205 10.97 -31.17 34.64
CA LEU A 205 12.06 -32.09 34.43
C LEU A 205 11.85 -32.90 33.11
N ASN A 206 11.98 -32.31 31.95
CA ASN A 206 12.14 -33.05 30.70
C ASN A 206 12.95 -32.19 29.72
N GLU A 207 14.24 -32.47 29.65
CA GLU A 207 15.22 -31.76 28.79
C GLU A 207 15.17 -32.14 27.31
N ASN A 208 14.16 -32.84 26.82
CA ASN A 208 14.14 -33.43 25.46
C ASN A 208 12.90 -33.13 24.62
N ASP A 209 12.31 -31.95 24.75
CA ASP A 209 11.22 -31.56 23.81
C ASP A 209 11.60 -30.36 22.97
N ASP A 210 11.75 -30.61 21.66
CA ASP A 210 11.98 -29.60 20.59
C ASP A 210 10.72 -28.75 20.31
N SER A 211 10.04 -28.25 21.35
CA SER A 211 8.85 -27.37 21.20
C SER A 211 9.18 -25.89 21.24
N ASP A 212 10.18 -25.49 20.45
CA ASP A 212 10.62 -24.08 20.30
C ASP A 212 9.47 -23.10 19.93
N ASN A 213 8.36 -23.58 19.37
CA ASN A 213 7.25 -22.74 18.95
C ASN A 213 6.25 -22.42 20.07
N GLU A 214 5.93 -23.33 20.96
CA GLU A 214 4.97 -23.08 22.07
C GLU A 214 5.58 -22.16 23.12
N ASP A 215 6.85 -22.33 23.45
CA ASP A 215 7.58 -21.48 24.39
C ASP A 215 7.71 -20.02 23.90
N THR A 216 7.82 -19.81 22.60
CA THR A 216 7.87 -18.46 22.02
C THR A 216 6.54 -17.76 22.05
N VAL A 217 5.43 -18.47 21.88
CA VAL A 217 4.06 -17.93 21.95
C VAL A 217 3.71 -17.50 23.37
N GLN A 218 3.97 -18.36 24.37
CA GLN A 218 3.68 -18.05 25.79
C GLN A 218 4.50 -16.84 26.30
N GLY A 219 5.76 -16.75 25.91
CA GLY A 219 6.59 -15.60 26.29
C GLY A 219 6.11 -14.29 25.67
N PHE A 220 5.65 -14.30 24.43
CA PHE A 220 5.11 -13.11 23.80
C PHE A 220 3.74 -12.71 24.36
N GLN A 221 2.92 -13.65 24.84
CA GLN A 221 1.67 -13.32 25.55
C GLN A 221 1.93 -12.53 26.82
N ALA A 222 2.96 -12.87 27.60
CA ALA A 222 3.36 -12.09 28.78
C ALA A 222 3.80 -10.67 28.40
N GLU A 223 4.58 -10.53 27.33
CA GLU A 223 4.97 -9.22 26.79
C GLU A 223 3.75 -8.42 26.34
N ALA A 224 2.81 -9.02 25.62
CA ALA A 224 1.58 -8.38 25.19
C ALA A 224 0.75 -7.87 26.37
N LYS A 225 0.62 -8.65 27.46
CA LYS A 225 -0.04 -8.23 28.71
C LYS A 225 0.68 -7.05 29.35
N TYR A 226 2.02 -7.07 29.39
CA TYR A 226 2.80 -5.94 29.88
C TYR A 226 2.52 -4.67 29.06
N ILE A 227 2.53 -4.79 27.74
CA ILE A 227 2.23 -3.65 26.84
C ILE A 227 0.84 -3.10 27.12
N ALA A 228 -0.18 -3.98 27.29
CA ALA A 228 -1.54 -3.57 27.63
C ALA A 228 -1.60 -2.79 28.95
N LEU A 229 -0.94 -3.29 30.00
CA LEU A 229 -0.84 -2.59 31.29
C LEU A 229 -0.16 -1.22 31.13
N ARG A 230 0.94 -1.16 30.38
CA ARG A 230 1.69 0.09 30.16
C ARG A 230 0.88 1.13 29.40
N ILE A 231 0.11 0.71 28.37
CA ILE A 231 -0.80 1.58 27.65
C ILE A 231 -1.90 2.12 28.58
N LYS A 232 -2.50 1.25 29.41
CA LYS A 232 -3.51 1.67 30.40
C LYS A 232 -2.94 2.69 31.41
N GLU A 233 -1.71 2.48 31.88
CA GLU A 233 -1.04 3.44 32.75
C GLU A 233 -0.83 4.81 32.08
N LEU A 234 -0.41 4.83 30.83
CA LEU A 234 -0.27 6.06 30.05
C LEU A 234 -1.60 6.76 29.87
N MET A 235 -2.65 6.03 29.49
CA MET A 235 -3.99 6.59 29.28
C MET A 235 -4.60 7.09 30.59
N ASN A 236 -4.38 6.43 31.72
CA ASN A 236 -4.87 6.87 33.03
C ASN A 236 -4.18 8.14 33.53
N LYS A 237 -2.88 8.30 33.24
CA LYS A 237 -2.12 9.50 33.61
C LYS A 237 -2.43 10.70 32.73
N GLN A 238 -3.04 10.52 31.55
CA GLN A 238 -3.42 11.57 30.60
C GLN A 238 -2.31 12.57 30.31
N PRO A 239 -1.05 12.13 29.98
CA PRO A 239 0.00 13.09 29.65
C PRO A 239 -0.37 13.89 28.39
N LEU A 240 0.18 15.08 28.31
CA LEU A 240 -0.04 15.95 27.17
C LEU A 240 0.88 15.61 26.00
N VAL A 241 0.30 15.56 24.81
CA VAL A 241 0.96 15.38 23.50
C VAL A 241 0.98 16.71 22.78
N PHE A 242 2.12 17.08 22.18
CA PHE A 242 2.22 18.29 21.38
C PHE A 242 1.67 18.06 19.97
N ASP A 243 0.66 18.85 19.61
CA ASP A 243 0.08 18.84 18.28
C ASP A 243 0.75 19.91 17.41
N LYS A 244 1.46 19.47 16.35
CA LYS A 244 2.19 20.38 15.44
C LYS A 244 1.27 21.27 14.60
N HIS A 245 0.06 20.80 14.29
CA HIS A 245 -0.89 21.58 13.48
C HIS A 245 -1.48 22.75 14.26
N THR A 246 -1.91 22.47 15.49
CA THR A 246 -2.48 23.48 16.37
C THR A 246 -1.41 24.23 17.17
N LYS A 247 -0.14 23.77 17.17
CA LYS A 247 0.97 24.28 17.99
C LYS A 247 0.64 24.34 19.48
N ALA A 248 -0.19 23.43 19.97
CA ALA A 248 -0.68 23.38 21.33
C ALA A 248 -0.57 21.96 21.91
N TYR A 249 -0.55 21.88 23.24
CA TYR A 249 -0.63 20.59 23.91
C TYR A 249 -2.08 20.14 24.03
N ARG A 250 -2.32 18.85 23.84
CA ARG A 250 -3.61 18.17 24.04
C ARG A 250 -3.44 16.86 24.82
N PRO A 251 -4.49 16.37 25.49
CA PRO A 251 -4.44 15.05 26.10
C PRO A 251 -4.11 13.95 25.09
N ILE A 252 -3.40 12.94 25.56
CA ILE A 252 -3.08 11.74 24.75
C ILE A 252 -4.38 11.05 24.30
N LYS A 253 -4.35 10.48 23.09
CA LYS A 253 -5.41 9.65 22.49
C LYS A 253 -4.85 8.28 22.14
N TRP A 254 -5.74 7.29 21.94
CA TRP A 254 -5.32 5.95 21.51
C TRP A 254 -4.54 5.96 20.20
N LYS A 255 -4.92 6.79 19.26
CA LYS A 255 -4.26 6.93 17.96
C LYS A 255 -2.83 7.50 18.03
N ASP A 256 -2.45 8.08 19.15
CA ASP A 256 -1.10 8.59 19.37
C ASP A 256 -0.10 7.47 19.68
N ILE A 257 -0.59 6.26 19.96
CA ILE A 257 0.22 5.10 20.35
C ILE A 257 0.30 4.14 19.18
N VAL A 258 1.53 3.77 18.80
CA VAL A 258 1.79 2.72 17.82
C VAL A 258 2.67 1.64 18.43
N ILE A 259 2.35 0.38 18.11
CA ILE A 259 3.18 -0.77 18.46
C ILE A 259 3.84 -1.26 17.17
N LEU A 260 5.16 -1.25 17.16
CA LEU A 260 5.97 -1.68 16.03
C LEU A 260 6.52 -3.08 16.28
N LEU A 261 6.36 -3.94 15.28
CA LEU A 261 6.90 -5.30 15.25
C LEU A 261 7.80 -5.48 14.04
N ARG A 262 8.90 -6.24 14.20
CA ARG A 262 9.72 -6.63 13.05
C ARG A 262 8.96 -7.52 12.08
N SER A 263 8.13 -8.41 12.59
CA SER A 263 7.20 -9.26 11.84
C SER A 263 5.85 -9.26 12.52
N VAL A 264 4.82 -8.92 11.78
CA VAL A 264 3.43 -8.88 12.27
C VAL A 264 2.76 -10.26 12.21
N GLN A 265 3.30 -11.19 11.43
CA GLN A 265 2.75 -12.53 11.26
C GLN A 265 2.67 -13.22 12.62
N ASP A 266 1.55 -13.86 12.93
CA ASP A 266 1.23 -14.59 14.17
C ASP A 266 1.18 -13.73 15.44
N LYS A 267 2.09 -12.76 15.61
CA LYS A 267 2.21 -11.94 16.84
C LYS A 267 1.23 -10.79 16.91
N ALA A 268 0.93 -10.17 15.78
CA ALA A 268 -0.03 -9.06 15.76
C ALA A 268 -1.43 -9.51 16.21
N LYS A 269 -1.82 -10.74 15.90
CA LYS A 269 -3.09 -11.32 16.34
C LYS A 269 -3.09 -11.51 17.86
N ILE A 270 -2.06 -12.16 18.41
CA ILE A 270 -1.92 -12.37 19.86
C ILE A 270 -1.98 -11.04 20.61
N LEU A 271 -1.23 -10.05 20.14
CA LEU A 271 -1.20 -8.72 20.74
C LEU A 271 -2.56 -8.02 20.65
N ALA A 272 -3.23 -8.09 19.50
CA ALA A 272 -4.54 -7.51 19.30
C ALA A 272 -5.60 -8.17 20.21
N ASP A 273 -5.57 -9.49 20.34
CA ASP A 273 -6.51 -10.22 21.19
C ASP A 273 -6.32 -9.84 22.68
N VAL A 274 -5.08 -9.79 23.18
CA VAL A 274 -4.78 -9.35 24.55
C VAL A 274 -5.20 -7.90 24.79
N LEU A 275 -4.98 -6.98 23.82
CA LEU A 275 -5.41 -5.59 23.97
C LEU A 275 -6.94 -5.46 23.99
N ARG A 276 -7.66 -6.25 23.20
CA ARG A 276 -9.11 -6.29 23.19
C ARG A 276 -9.70 -6.84 24.49
N GLU A 277 -9.11 -7.93 25.02
CA GLU A 277 -9.49 -8.47 26.34
C GLU A 277 -9.40 -7.39 27.43
N ASP A 278 -8.45 -6.50 27.28
CA ASP A 278 -8.22 -5.37 28.18
C ASP A 278 -9.00 -4.09 27.83
N ASN A 279 -9.97 -4.17 26.90
CA ASN A 279 -10.80 -3.06 26.41
C ASN A 279 -10.00 -1.91 25.81
N ILE A 280 -8.84 -2.17 25.23
CA ILE A 280 -8.05 -1.19 24.49
C ILE A 280 -8.47 -1.26 23.01
N PRO A 281 -8.97 -0.16 22.43
CA PRO A 281 -9.32 -0.13 21.02
C PRO A 281 -8.05 -0.27 20.17
N VAL A 282 -7.99 -1.32 19.37
CA VAL A 282 -6.79 -1.68 18.62
C VAL A 282 -7.08 -2.00 17.17
N TYR A 283 -6.19 -1.56 16.31
CA TYR A 283 -6.12 -1.94 14.92
C TYR A 283 -4.79 -2.61 14.59
N ALA A 284 -4.84 -3.81 14.07
CA ALA A 284 -3.68 -4.54 13.61
C ALA A 284 -3.72 -4.66 12.09
N THR A 285 -2.65 -4.26 11.41
CA THR A 285 -2.48 -4.52 9.99
C THR A 285 -2.05 -5.97 9.80
N ILE A 286 -3.04 -6.89 9.80
CA ILE A 286 -2.79 -8.32 9.60
C ILE A 286 -2.86 -8.59 8.09
N GLU A 287 -1.76 -9.05 7.51
CA GLU A 287 -1.65 -9.33 6.06
C GLU A 287 -2.10 -10.73 5.69
N THR A 288 -2.37 -11.58 6.68
CA THR A 288 -2.74 -12.99 6.49
C THR A 288 -4.01 -13.31 7.27
N GLY A 289 -4.79 -14.26 6.77
CA GLY A 289 -5.99 -14.74 7.48
C GLY A 289 -7.32 -14.22 6.94
N TYR A 290 -7.35 -13.41 5.90
CA TYR A 290 -8.59 -12.91 5.31
C TYR A 290 -9.58 -14.03 4.95
N PHE A 291 -9.10 -15.08 4.32
CA PHE A 291 -9.95 -16.21 3.96
C PHE A 291 -10.30 -17.12 5.16
N GLN A 292 -9.69 -16.90 6.33
CA GLN A 292 -10.00 -17.60 7.56
C GLN A 292 -11.07 -16.88 8.37
N GLU A 293 -11.37 -15.62 8.08
CA GLU A 293 -12.41 -14.85 8.73
C GLU A 293 -13.77 -15.51 8.54
N THR A 294 -14.53 -15.61 9.62
CA THR A 294 -15.78 -16.40 9.65
C THR A 294 -16.79 -15.93 8.61
N GLU A 295 -16.97 -14.62 8.46
CA GLU A 295 -17.88 -14.03 7.49
C GLU A 295 -17.49 -14.33 6.05
N VAL A 296 -16.19 -14.33 5.76
CA VAL A 296 -15.66 -14.66 4.43
C VAL A 296 -15.80 -16.14 4.14
N ARG A 297 -15.50 -17.01 5.14
CA ARG A 297 -15.65 -18.47 5.01
C ARG A 297 -17.09 -18.88 4.75
N ILE A 298 -18.05 -18.27 5.44
CA ILE A 298 -19.48 -18.55 5.23
C ILE A 298 -19.86 -18.15 3.80
N MET A 299 -19.48 -16.96 3.36
CA MET A 299 -19.79 -16.51 1.99
C MET A 299 -19.11 -17.39 0.93
N LEU A 300 -17.86 -17.79 1.12
CA LEU A 300 -17.19 -18.73 0.22
C LEU A 300 -17.86 -20.10 0.21
N SER A 301 -18.30 -20.60 1.35
CA SER A 301 -19.05 -21.86 1.44
C SER A 301 -20.38 -21.77 0.69
N LEU A 302 -21.06 -20.62 0.76
CA LEU A 302 -22.28 -20.36 0.00
C LEU A 302 -22.03 -20.38 -1.51
N LEU A 303 -20.99 -19.72 -1.98
CA LEU A 303 -20.57 -19.74 -3.37
C LEU A 303 -20.16 -21.17 -3.84
N GLN A 304 -19.52 -21.95 -2.97
CA GLN A 304 -19.14 -23.34 -3.28
C GLN A 304 -20.34 -24.25 -3.49
N ILE A 305 -21.39 -24.13 -2.66
CA ILE A 305 -22.59 -24.94 -2.82
C ILE A 305 -23.45 -24.49 -4.01
N ILE A 306 -23.39 -23.23 -4.39
CA ILE A 306 -24.04 -22.74 -5.62
C ILE A 306 -23.36 -23.36 -6.84
N ASP A 307 -22.03 -23.43 -6.85
CA ASP A 307 -21.27 -24.10 -7.92
C ASP A 307 -21.53 -25.62 -7.90
N ASN A 308 -21.26 -26.26 -6.78
CA ASN A 308 -21.46 -27.69 -6.58
C ASN A 308 -22.09 -28.00 -5.19
N PRO A 309 -23.39 -28.33 -5.12
CA PRO A 309 -24.08 -28.60 -3.86
C PRO A 309 -23.73 -29.96 -3.23
N GLN A 310 -23.04 -30.84 -3.94
CA GLN A 310 -22.66 -32.18 -3.41
C GLN A 310 -21.48 -32.14 -2.44
N GLN A 311 -21.01 -30.97 -2.05
CA GLN A 311 -19.93 -30.80 -1.08
C GLN A 311 -20.48 -30.74 0.34
N ASP A 312 -20.42 -31.85 1.09
CA ASP A 312 -21.03 -31.97 2.41
C ASP A 312 -20.51 -30.93 3.43
N ILE A 313 -19.21 -30.60 3.43
CA ILE A 313 -18.62 -29.67 4.41
C ILE A 313 -19.14 -28.24 4.20
N PRO A 314 -19.06 -27.62 3.01
CA PRO A 314 -19.62 -26.30 2.77
C PRO A 314 -21.15 -26.27 2.95
N LEU A 315 -21.86 -27.32 2.54
CA LEU A 315 -23.31 -27.43 2.68
C LEU A 315 -23.72 -27.42 4.15
N THR A 316 -23.09 -28.26 4.96
CA THR A 316 -23.34 -28.31 6.41
C THR A 316 -23.02 -26.98 7.09
N ALA A 317 -21.89 -26.34 6.69
CA ALA A 317 -21.52 -25.02 7.21
C ALA A 317 -22.58 -23.95 6.91
N ILE A 318 -23.17 -23.95 5.73
CA ILE A 318 -24.22 -23.00 5.34
C ILE A 318 -25.54 -23.29 6.06
N LEU A 319 -25.96 -24.55 6.16
CA LEU A 319 -27.17 -24.91 6.89
C LEU A 319 -27.06 -24.48 8.37
N TYR A 320 -25.90 -24.70 8.99
CA TYR A 320 -25.65 -24.30 10.38
C TYR A 320 -25.45 -22.79 10.56
N SER A 321 -25.08 -22.08 9.52
CA SER A 321 -24.81 -20.63 9.58
C SER A 321 -26.04 -19.81 10.00
N PRO A 322 -25.86 -18.57 10.44
CA PRO A 322 -26.97 -17.64 10.72
C PRO A 322 -27.94 -17.41 9.57
N ILE A 323 -27.52 -17.72 8.33
CA ILE A 323 -28.36 -17.57 7.12
C ILE A 323 -29.58 -18.50 7.16
N PHE A 324 -29.38 -19.79 7.56
CA PHE A 324 -30.47 -20.79 7.59
C PHE A 324 -30.78 -21.29 8.99
N ASN A 325 -29.87 -21.14 9.94
CA ASN A 325 -30.08 -21.39 11.35
C ASN A 325 -30.60 -22.80 11.68
N PHE A 326 -30.02 -23.83 11.03
CA PHE A 326 -30.25 -25.22 11.43
C PHE A 326 -29.47 -25.52 12.71
N THR A 327 -30.07 -26.23 13.62
CA THR A 327 -29.39 -26.69 14.82
C THR A 327 -28.54 -27.93 14.55
N VAL A 328 -27.63 -28.26 15.47
CA VAL A 328 -26.85 -29.51 15.38
C VAL A 328 -27.77 -30.73 15.37
N GLU A 329 -28.88 -30.67 16.13
CA GLU A 329 -29.90 -31.69 16.16
C GLU A 329 -30.63 -31.85 14.86
N ASP A 330 -30.98 -30.71 14.19
CA ASP A 330 -31.59 -30.69 12.85
C ASP A 330 -30.67 -31.41 11.84
N LEU A 331 -29.37 -31.11 11.84
CA LEU A 331 -28.39 -31.74 10.96
C LEU A 331 -28.21 -33.25 11.27
N ALA A 332 -28.22 -33.63 12.52
CA ALA A 332 -28.19 -35.03 12.95
C ALA A 332 -29.44 -35.80 12.45
N HIS A 333 -30.62 -35.22 12.62
CA HIS A 333 -31.87 -35.79 12.11
C HIS A 333 -31.85 -35.98 10.60
N ILE A 334 -31.39 -34.98 9.84
CA ILE A 334 -31.24 -35.09 8.37
C ILE A 334 -30.34 -36.28 8.04
N ARG A 335 -29.20 -36.41 8.71
CA ARG A 335 -28.25 -37.52 8.44
C ARG A 335 -28.82 -38.90 8.80
N LEU A 336 -29.67 -38.98 9.79
CA LEU A 336 -30.33 -40.26 10.21
C LEU A 336 -31.38 -40.73 9.21
N ILE A 337 -31.96 -39.86 8.38
CA ILE A 337 -33.00 -40.22 7.38
C ILE A 337 -32.43 -41.19 6.34
N ASN A 338 -31.24 -40.89 5.80
CA ASN A 338 -30.54 -41.83 4.92
C ASN A 338 -29.01 -41.67 5.02
N PRO A 339 -28.38 -42.51 5.85
CA PRO A 339 -26.92 -42.47 6.06
C PRO A 339 -26.08 -42.82 4.80
N GLN A 340 -26.70 -43.46 3.80
CA GLN A 340 -26.00 -43.91 2.57
C GLN A 340 -25.83 -42.81 1.54
N LEU A 341 -26.70 -41.80 1.53
CA LEU A 341 -26.69 -40.68 0.63
C LEU A 341 -25.78 -39.55 1.15
N ASN A 342 -25.25 -38.69 0.24
CA ASN A 342 -24.64 -37.46 0.66
C ASN A 342 -25.67 -36.48 1.23
N MET A 343 -25.23 -35.40 1.89
CA MET A 343 -26.15 -34.46 2.55
C MET A 343 -27.14 -33.84 1.56
N TYR A 344 -26.70 -33.41 0.39
CA TYR A 344 -27.59 -32.79 -0.61
C TYR A 344 -28.62 -33.77 -1.17
N GLU A 345 -28.23 -34.99 -1.48
CA GLU A 345 -29.14 -36.05 -1.93
C GLU A 345 -30.19 -36.39 -0.86
N THR A 346 -29.77 -36.39 0.43
CA THR A 346 -30.69 -36.59 1.53
C THR A 346 -31.71 -35.47 1.63
N LEU A 347 -31.29 -34.19 1.43
CA LEU A 347 -32.25 -33.07 1.39
C LEU A 347 -33.24 -33.20 0.25
N LEU A 348 -32.80 -33.57 -0.94
CA LEU A 348 -33.68 -33.85 -2.07
C LEU A 348 -34.64 -35.03 -1.81
N PHE A 349 -34.12 -36.10 -1.20
CA PHE A 349 -34.93 -37.26 -0.82
C PHE A 349 -36.05 -36.86 0.16
N MET A 350 -35.77 -35.99 1.13
CA MET A 350 -36.74 -35.47 2.09
C MET A 350 -37.92 -34.74 1.43
N THR A 351 -37.70 -34.07 0.29
CA THR A 351 -38.80 -33.38 -0.42
C THR A 351 -39.73 -34.34 -1.21
N SER A 352 -39.26 -35.57 -1.48
CA SER A 352 -40.00 -36.59 -2.23
C SER A 352 -40.71 -37.64 -1.35
N ILE A 353 -40.57 -37.57 -0.03
CA ILE A 353 -41.15 -38.52 0.92
C ILE A 353 -42.66 -38.32 0.99
N ASN A 354 -43.44 -39.40 0.75
CA ASN A 354 -44.87 -39.45 0.88
C ASN A 354 -45.31 -39.83 2.31
N GLU A 355 -46.55 -39.56 2.68
CA GLU A 355 -47.17 -39.82 4.00
C GLU A 355 -46.95 -41.29 4.49
N LEU A 356 -46.95 -42.28 3.59
CA LEU A 356 -46.72 -43.70 3.93
C LEU A 356 -45.23 -43.96 4.27
N GLN A 357 -44.30 -43.30 3.64
CA GLN A 357 -42.86 -43.41 3.91
C GLN A 357 -42.46 -42.66 5.17
N GLU A 358 -43.15 -41.57 5.51
CA GLU A 358 -42.96 -40.79 6.71
C GLU A 358 -43.12 -41.62 7.98
N GLN A 359 -43.99 -42.65 7.98
CA GLN A 359 -44.22 -43.55 9.10
C GLN A 359 -43.05 -44.50 9.39
N LEU A 360 -42.12 -44.66 8.45
CA LEU A 360 -40.97 -45.55 8.54
C LEU A 360 -39.69 -44.82 8.92
N LEU A 361 -39.73 -43.47 9.08
CA LEU A 361 -38.58 -42.68 9.41
C LEU A 361 -38.19 -42.85 10.88
N PRO A 362 -36.89 -42.81 11.22
CA PRO A 362 -36.39 -42.89 12.59
C PRO A 362 -36.55 -41.57 13.37
N ILE A 363 -37.47 -40.69 12.97
CA ILE A 363 -37.64 -39.34 13.48
C ILE A 363 -39.11 -39.09 13.76
N ASP A 364 -39.45 -38.29 14.82
CA ASP A 364 -40.79 -37.85 15.15
C ASP A 364 -41.41 -37.04 14.00
N LYS A 365 -42.69 -37.35 13.67
CA LYS A 365 -43.44 -36.69 12.57
C LYS A 365 -43.45 -35.15 12.68
N LYS A 366 -43.60 -34.61 13.89
CA LYS A 366 -43.61 -33.16 14.12
C LYS A 366 -42.26 -32.52 13.83
N VAL A 367 -41.17 -33.20 14.19
CA VAL A 367 -39.80 -32.77 13.93
C VAL A 367 -39.53 -32.82 12.44
N PHE A 368 -39.94 -33.93 11.77
CA PHE A 368 -39.76 -34.08 10.33
C PHE A 368 -40.52 -32.97 9.54
N ALA A 369 -41.78 -32.70 9.84
CA ALA A 369 -42.54 -31.66 9.18
C ALA A 369 -41.92 -30.25 9.29
N LYS A 370 -41.36 -29.92 10.48
CA LYS A 370 -40.64 -28.64 10.68
C LYS A 370 -39.35 -28.61 9.85
N LEU A 371 -38.60 -29.72 9.85
CA LEU A 371 -37.38 -29.84 9.05
C LEU A 371 -37.66 -29.73 7.55
N GLN A 372 -38.71 -30.40 7.07
CA GLN A 372 -39.09 -30.37 5.66
C GLN A 372 -39.42 -28.94 5.19
N ILE A 373 -40.05 -28.12 5.99
CA ILE A 373 -40.29 -26.69 5.68
C ILE A 373 -38.98 -25.95 5.52
N LYS A 374 -38.04 -26.08 6.46
CA LYS A 374 -36.72 -25.46 6.38
C LYS A 374 -35.92 -25.93 5.16
N VAL A 375 -35.96 -27.23 4.88
CA VAL A 375 -35.27 -27.83 3.74
C VAL A 375 -35.85 -27.32 2.43
N ASN A 376 -37.16 -27.23 2.31
CA ASN A 376 -37.82 -26.69 1.10
C ASN A 376 -37.46 -25.20 0.86
N ASP A 377 -37.44 -24.36 1.91
CA ASP A 377 -37.01 -22.97 1.78
C ASP A 377 -35.55 -22.88 1.31
N PHE A 378 -34.67 -23.67 1.94
CA PHE A 378 -33.26 -23.73 1.54
C PHE A 378 -33.08 -24.15 0.08
N LEU A 379 -33.72 -25.25 -0.36
CA LEU A 379 -33.60 -25.77 -1.71
C LEU A 379 -34.15 -24.77 -2.74
N THR A 380 -35.27 -24.11 -2.45
CA THR A 380 -35.88 -23.10 -3.32
C THR A 380 -34.92 -21.95 -3.54
N LYS A 381 -34.32 -21.41 -2.47
CA LYS A 381 -33.31 -20.35 -2.54
C LYS A 381 -32.05 -20.80 -3.29
N LEU A 382 -31.55 -22.01 -2.98
CA LEU A 382 -30.39 -22.55 -3.63
C LEU A 382 -30.60 -22.70 -5.16
N HIS A 383 -31.75 -23.19 -5.59
CA HIS A 383 -32.08 -23.28 -7.01
C HIS A 383 -32.13 -21.91 -7.65
N TYR A 384 -32.79 -20.93 -7.05
CA TYR A 384 -32.83 -19.55 -7.54
C TYR A 384 -31.43 -18.97 -7.72
N TRP A 385 -30.56 -19.08 -6.70
CA TRP A 385 -29.20 -18.56 -6.76
C TRP A 385 -28.34 -19.26 -7.81
N ARG A 386 -28.52 -20.57 -8.01
CA ARG A 386 -27.83 -21.33 -9.05
C ARG A 386 -28.24 -20.90 -10.45
N ASP A 387 -29.52 -20.63 -10.67
CA ASP A 387 -29.99 -20.13 -11.95
C ASP A 387 -29.51 -18.70 -12.21
N TYR A 388 -29.48 -17.86 -11.18
CA TYR A 388 -28.92 -16.52 -11.27
C TYR A 388 -27.43 -16.55 -11.60
N ALA A 389 -26.65 -17.41 -10.96
CA ALA A 389 -25.20 -17.55 -11.17
C ALA A 389 -24.83 -17.97 -12.60
N ARG A 390 -25.76 -18.60 -13.36
CA ARG A 390 -25.53 -19.00 -14.75
C ARG A 390 -25.55 -17.83 -15.73
N SER A 391 -26.28 -16.77 -15.41
CA SER A 391 -26.51 -15.65 -16.32
C SER A 391 -25.86 -14.35 -15.88
N HIS A 392 -25.37 -14.25 -14.64
CA HIS A 392 -24.81 -13.03 -14.06
C HIS A 392 -23.34 -13.21 -13.64
N SER A 393 -22.66 -12.09 -13.47
CA SER A 393 -21.27 -12.04 -13.02
C SER A 393 -21.12 -12.45 -11.54
N VAL A 394 -19.91 -12.87 -11.15
CA VAL A 394 -19.64 -13.26 -9.75
C VAL A 394 -19.84 -12.10 -8.77
N PRO A 395 -19.43 -10.85 -9.05
CA PRO A 395 -19.72 -9.71 -8.20
C PRO A 395 -21.23 -9.49 -7.99
N GLU A 396 -22.02 -9.55 -9.06
CA GLU A 396 -23.49 -9.40 -8.99
C GLU A 396 -24.12 -10.51 -8.13
N LEU A 397 -23.65 -11.75 -8.29
CA LEU A 397 -24.07 -12.86 -7.45
C LEU A 397 -23.74 -12.61 -5.98
N ILE A 398 -22.50 -12.22 -5.66
CA ILE A 398 -22.10 -11.92 -4.27
C ILE A 398 -22.99 -10.84 -3.67
N TRP A 399 -23.26 -9.77 -4.42
CA TRP A 399 -24.09 -8.67 -3.95
C TRP A 399 -25.55 -9.10 -3.74
N LEU A 400 -26.09 -9.89 -4.66
CA LEU A 400 -27.41 -10.50 -4.49
C LEU A 400 -27.48 -11.34 -3.21
N LEU A 401 -26.49 -12.23 -3.00
CA LEU A 401 -26.46 -13.11 -1.84
C LEU A 401 -26.40 -12.33 -0.52
N LEU A 402 -25.61 -11.27 -0.44
CA LEU A 402 -25.48 -10.43 0.73
C LEU A 402 -26.83 -9.77 1.10
N ASN A 403 -27.56 -9.28 0.10
CA ASN A 403 -28.85 -8.62 0.29
C ASN A 403 -29.98 -9.63 0.56
N ASP A 404 -30.08 -10.69 -0.24
CA ASP A 404 -31.17 -11.67 -0.17
C ASP A 404 -31.14 -12.47 1.15
N THR A 405 -29.96 -12.72 1.68
CA THR A 405 -29.77 -13.39 2.97
C THR A 405 -29.81 -12.45 4.17
N GLY A 406 -29.69 -11.14 3.97
CA GLY A 406 -29.49 -10.15 5.03
C GLY A 406 -28.18 -10.33 5.80
N TYR A 407 -27.26 -11.14 5.27
CA TYR A 407 -26.01 -11.50 5.97
C TYR A 407 -25.09 -10.31 6.18
N TYR A 408 -25.10 -9.34 5.26
CA TYR A 408 -24.32 -8.12 5.37
C TYR A 408 -24.71 -7.29 6.61
N ASP A 409 -26.01 -7.14 6.82
CA ASP A 409 -26.53 -6.38 7.97
C ASP A 409 -26.36 -7.16 9.29
N TYR A 410 -26.53 -8.49 9.21
CA TYR A 410 -26.30 -9.37 10.36
C TYR A 410 -24.87 -9.23 10.89
N VAL A 411 -23.86 -9.32 10.02
CA VAL A 411 -22.45 -9.21 10.47
C VAL A 411 -22.13 -7.79 10.95
N GLY A 412 -22.82 -6.77 10.43
CA GLY A 412 -22.71 -5.39 10.89
C GLY A 412 -23.13 -5.20 12.35
N GLY A 413 -24.07 -6.01 12.85
CA GLY A 413 -24.52 -6.02 14.24
C GLY A 413 -23.63 -6.79 15.20
N LEU A 414 -22.65 -7.56 14.72
CA LEU A 414 -21.72 -8.31 15.55
C LEU A 414 -20.56 -7.43 16.08
N PRO A 415 -19.82 -7.88 17.12
CA PRO A 415 -18.59 -7.22 17.51
C PRO A 415 -17.67 -7.05 16.29
N GLU A 416 -17.07 -5.85 16.15
CA GLU A 416 -16.27 -5.45 14.97
C GLU A 416 -17.07 -5.47 13.65
N GLY A 417 -18.36 -5.20 13.69
CA GLY A 417 -19.26 -5.33 12.52
C GLY A 417 -18.83 -4.53 11.31
N SER A 418 -18.30 -3.31 11.48
CA SER A 418 -17.77 -2.49 10.39
C SER A 418 -16.62 -3.18 9.64
N VAL A 419 -15.78 -3.91 10.37
CA VAL A 419 -14.67 -4.69 9.82
C VAL A 419 -15.16 -5.88 9.04
N ARG A 420 -16.12 -6.61 9.60
CA ARG A 420 -16.73 -7.78 8.96
C ARG A 420 -17.42 -7.36 7.66
N GLN A 421 -18.14 -6.24 7.67
CA GLN A 421 -18.72 -5.65 6.45
C GLN A 421 -17.64 -5.25 5.43
N ALA A 422 -16.54 -4.66 5.88
CA ALA A 422 -15.41 -4.33 5.00
C ALA A 422 -14.79 -5.59 4.37
N ASN A 423 -14.69 -6.70 5.12
CA ASN A 423 -14.23 -7.98 4.60
C ASN A 423 -15.15 -8.52 3.48
N LEU A 424 -16.46 -8.42 3.66
CA LEU A 424 -17.42 -8.85 2.64
C LEU A 424 -17.39 -7.96 1.39
N ARG A 425 -17.22 -6.64 1.55
CA ARG A 425 -16.99 -5.72 0.41
C ARG A 425 -15.71 -6.07 -0.33
N ALA A 426 -14.64 -6.37 0.40
CA ALA A 426 -13.38 -6.78 -0.21
C ALA A 426 -13.52 -8.07 -1.03
N LEU A 427 -14.40 -9.00 -0.62
CA LEU A 427 -14.70 -10.19 -1.43
C LEU A 427 -15.38 -9.79 -2.75
N TYR A 428 -16.31 -8.86 -2.70
CA TYR A 428 -16.96 -8.29 -3.89
C TYR A 428 -15.92 -7.62 -4.82
N ASP A 429 -15.08 -6.74 -4.29
CA ASP A 429 -14.07 -6.03 -5.07
C ASP A 429 -13.07 -6.99 -5.73
N ARG A 430 -12.71 -8.06 -5.04
CA ARG A 430 -11.83 -9.11 -5.58
C ARG A 430 -12.48 -9.89 -6.69
N ALA A 431 -13.76 -10.21 -6.54
CA ALA A 431 -14.51 -10.85 -7.62
C ALA A 431 -14.64 -9.92 -8.83
N PHE A 432 -14.87 -8.64 -8.60
CA PHE A 432 -14.93 -7.62 -9.63
C PHE A 432 -13.59 -7.50 -10.39
N ASN A 433 -12.49 -7.35 -9.67
CA ASN A 433 -11.14 -7.28 -10.25
C ASN A 433 -10.75 -8.57 -10.99
N TYR A 434 -11.18 -9.74 -10.46
CA TYR A 434 -10.96 -11.00 -11.14
C TYR A 434 -11.67 -11.07 -12.50
N GLU A 435 -12.90 -10.62 -12.60
CA GLU A 435 -13.67 -10.62 -13.84
C GLU A 435 -13.27 -9.54 -14.85
N GLN A 436 -12.50 -8.52 -14.41
CA GLN A 436 -11.82 -7.59 -15.34
C GLN A 436 -10.70 -8.28 -16.12
N THR A 437 -10.20 -9.42 -15.64
CA THR A 437 -9.25 -10.23 -16.38
C THR A 437 -9.96 -11.07 -17.46
N SER A 438 -9.20 -11.84 -18.25
CA SER A 438 -9.75 -12.75 -19.25
C SER A 438 -10.46 -13.98 -18.65
N PHE A 439 -10.53 -14.10 -17.34
CA PHE A 439 -11.16 -15.23 -16.66
C PHE A 439 -12.51 -14.83 -16.08
N ARG A 440 -13.57 -15.57 -16.42
CA ARG A 440 -14.95 -15.31 -15.95
C ARG A 440 -15.58 -16.56 -15.37
N GLY A 441 -16.58 -16.37 -14.51
CA GLY A 441 -17.47 -17.39 -13.99
C GLY A 441 -17.06 -17.97 -12.63
N LEU A 442 -18.08 -18.40 -11.87
CA LEU A 442 -17.99 -18.81 -10.47
C LEU A 442 -16.98 -19.93 -10.21
N PHE A 443 -17.02 -21.01 -11.01
CA PHE A 443 -16.10 -22.14 -10.85
C PHE A 443 -14.63 -21.72 -10.93
N ARG A 444 -14.29 -20.88 -11.93
CA ARG A 444 -12.90 -20.41 -12.11
C ARG A 444 -12.48 -19.46 -11.00
N PHE A 445 -13.40 -18.62 -10.53
CA PHE A 445 -13.14 -17.72 -9.38
C PHE A 445 -12.87 -18.53 -8.11
N LEU A 446 -13.69 -19.54 -7.79
CA LEU A 446 -13.47 -20.39 -6.62
C LEU A 446 -12.15 -21.15 -6.70
N ARG A 447 -11.79 -21.66 -7.88
CA ARG A 447 -10.49 -22.30 -8.10
C ARG A 447 -9.32 -21.33 -7.91
N PHE A 448 -9.47 -20.10 -8.34
CA PHE A 448 -8.49 -19.03 -8.09
C PHE A 448 -8.33 -18.77 -6.58
N ILE A 449 -9.42 -18.59 -5.86
CA ILE A 449 -9.39 -18.41 -4.39
C ILE A 449 -8.71 -19.60 -3.70
N HIS A 450 -9.08 -20.83 -4.07
CA HIS A 450 -8.50 -22.04 -3.51
C HIS A 450 -6.98 -22.12 -3.74
N LYS A 451 -6.54 -21.75 -4.94
CA LYS A 451 -5.12 -21.69 -5.27
C LYS A 451 -4.38 -20.65 -4.43
N MET A 452 -4.99 -19.49 -4.20
CA MET A 452 -4.42 -18.45 -3.35
C MET A 452 -4.27 -18.90 -1.89
N GLN A 453 -5.28 -19.56 -1.34
CA GLN A 453 -5.24 -20.13 0.01
C GLN A 453 -4.09 -21.14 0.18
N HIS A 454 -3.89 -22.02 -0.83
CA HIS A 454 -2.82 -23.04 -0.79
C HIS A 454 -1.41 -22.48 -1.00
N MET A 455 -1.26 -21.37 -1.71
CA MET A 455 0.05 -20.73 -1.94
C MET A 455 0.53 -19.87 -0.77
N GLY A 456 -0.25 -19.77 0.31
CA GLY A 456 0.09 -18.91 1.45
C GLY A 456 0.05 -17.41 1.12
N ASN A 457 -0.40 -17.04 -0.07
CA ASN A 457 -0.66 -15.66 -0.47
C ASN A 457 -2.03 -15.23 0.04
N ASP A 458 -2.21 -15.32 1.36
CA ASP A 458 -3.41 -14.81 1.99
C ASP A 458 -3.39 -13.29 1.89
N LEU A 459 -4.41 -12.75 1.25
CA LEU A 459 -4.50 -11.32 0.97
C LEU A 459 -4.80 -10.55 2.26
N ALA A 460 -4.22 -9.38 2.38
CA ALA A 460 -4.48 -8.48 3.48
C ALA A 460 -5.99 -8.19 3.62
N VAL A 461 -6.46 -8.17 4.86
CA VAL A 461 -7.80 -7.69 5.21
C VAL A 461 -7.93 -6.26 4.71
N ALA A 462 -8.92 -6.00 3.86
CA ALA A 462 -9.17 -4.66 3.32
C ALA A 462 -9.73 -3.78 4.44
N ARG A 463 -8.86 -3.02 5.09
CA ARG A 463 -9.25 -1.95 6.00
C ARG A 463 -8.61 -0.66 5.55
N ASN A 464 -9.40 0.23 5.02
CA ASN A 464 -9.08 1.65 5.03
C ASN A 464 -9.54 2.21 6.37
N LEU A 465 -8.63 2.24 7.35
CA LEU A 465 -8.86 3.09 8.53
C LEU A 465 -8.94 4.53 8.03
N SER A 466 -10.04 5.19 8.36
CA SER A 466 -10.05 6.64 8.36
C SER A 466 -8.99 7.14 9.36
N ASP A 467 -8.20 8.13 8.99
CA ASP A 467 -7.23 8.80 9.89
C ASP A 467 -7.90 9.37 11.15
N SER A 468 -9.22 9.41 11.16
CA SER A 468 -10.06 9.90 12.26
C SER A 468 -10.32 8.89 13.38
N GLU A 469 -10.07 7.60 13.16
CA GLU A 469 -10.35 6.57 14.19
C GLU A 469 -9.33 6.63 15.34
N ASP A 470 -9.86 6.68 16.57
CA ASP A 470 -9.03 6.76 17.79
C ASP A 470 -8.72 5.35 18.32
N VAL A 471 -7.72 4.68 17.73
CA VAL A 471 -7.31 3.32 18.06
C VAL A 471 -5.78 3.19 18.13
N VAL A 472 -5.30 2.30 19.00
CA VAL A 472 -3.88 1.89 19.03
C VAL A 472 -3.57 1.11 17.75
N ARG A 473 -2.47 1.45 17.07
CA ARG A 473 -2.09 0.80 15.80
C ARG A 473 -0.98 -0.21 16.02
N ILE A 474 -1.16 -1.42 15.50
CA ILE A 474 -0.10 -2.45 15.41
C ILE A 474 0.32 -2.56 13.95
N MET A 475 1.61 -2.34 13.68
CA MET A 475 2.15 -2.44 12.32
C MET A 475 3.59 -2.92 12.28
N SER A 476 4.06 -3.32 11.09
CA SER A 476 5.48 -3.63 10.91
C SER A 476 6.31 -2.36 10.87
N ILE A 477 7.60 -2.48 11.25
CA ILE A 477 8.57 -1.38 11.14
C ILE A 477 8.63 -0.86 9.69
N HIS A 478 8.57 -1.72 8.68
CA HIS A 478 8.57 -1.32 7.27
C HIS A 478 7.40 -0.41 6.90
N LYS A 479 6.19 -0.73 7.37
CA LYS A 479 5.00 0.10 7.13
C LYS A 479 5.02 1.42 7.86
N SER A 480 5.83 1.55 8.91
CA SER A 480 5.98 2.80 9.65
C SER A 480 6.95 3.78 8.98
N LYS A 481 7.70 3.36 7.96
CA LYS A 481 8.60 4.25 7.22
C LYS A 481 7.80 5.42 6.61
N GLY A 482 8.33 6.63 6.73
CA GLY A 482 7.64 7.86 6.33
C GLY A 482 6.63 8.40 7.36
N LEU A 483 6.18 7.57 8.33
CA LEU A 483 5.25 7.99 9.37
C LEU A 483 5.98 8.42 10.64
N GLU A 484 5.26 9.12 11.53
CA GLU A 484 5.74 9.52 12.86
C GLU A 484 4.61 9.41 13.88
N PHE A 485 4.95 9.05 15.12
CA PHE A 485 3.96 8.85 16.17
C PHE A 485 4.41 9.46 17.50
N PRO A 486 3.52 10.05 18.28
CA PRO A 486 3.86 10.59 19.60
C PRO A 486 4.49 9.54 20.51
N VAL A 487 3.89 8.34 20.59
CA VAL A 487 4.36 7.22 21.42
C VAL A 487 4.61 6.02 20.53
N VAL A 488 5.83 5.49 20.59
CA VAL A 488 6.20 4.25 19.90
C VAL A 488 6.58 3.20 20.91
N ILE A 489 5.97 2.03 20.81
CA ILE A 489 6.33 0.83 21.53
C ILE A 489 6.97 -0.13 20.53
N LEU A 490 8.28 -0.34 20.64
CA LEU A 490 8.98 -1.34 19.84
C LEU A 490 8.98 -2.66 20.61
N ALA A 491 8.16 -3.59 20.17
CA ALA A 491 7.96 -4.87 20.85
C ALA A 491 8.77 -6.00 20.20
N ASP A 492 8.97 -7.07 20.97
CA ASP A 492 9.64 -8.30 20.51
C ASP A 492 11.10 -8.11 20.11
N ILE A 493 11.82 -7.17 20.78
CA ILE A 493 13.23 -6.87 20.46
C ILE A 493 14.17 -8.05 20.75
N GLY A 494 13.72 -9.04 21.52
CA GLY A 494 14.44 -10.30 21.81
C GLY A 494 14.30 -11.36 20.72
N LYS A 495 13.48 -11.13 19.68
CA LYS A 495 13.29 -12.07 18.58
C LYS A 495 14.58 -12.28 17.80
N GLN A 496 14.90 -13.55 17.55
CA GLN A 496 16.09 -13.89 16.75
C GLN A 496 15.90 -13.48 15.28
N PHE A 497 16.99 -13.03 14.67
CA PHE A 497 17.07 -12.73 13.25
C PHE A 497 16.78 -13.99 12.41
N ASN A 498 16.00 -13.82 11.35
CA ASN A 498 15.65 -14.93 10.46
C ASN A 498 16.76 -15.14 9.41
N LEU A 499 17.54 -16.18 9.58
CA LEU A 499 18.60 -16.56 8.66
C LEU A 499 18.24 -17.82 7.84
N LYS A 500 16.95 -18.13 7.64
CA LYS A 500 16.52 -19.30 6.86
C LYS A 500 17.01 -19.23 5.42
N ASP A 501 17.05 -18.04 4.83
CA ASP A 501 17.43 -17.84 3.43
C ASP A 501 18.85 -18.33 3.13
N VAL A 502 19.79 -18.28 4.09
CA VAL A 502 21.16 -18.78 3.88
C VAL A 502 21.26 -20.32 3.92
N GLN A 503 20.18 -21.00 4.34
CA GLN A 503 20.10 -22.46 4.37
C GLN A 503 19.58 -23.04 3.06
N GLU A 504 19.02 -22.19 2.17
CA GLU A 504 18.49 -22.58 0.88
C GLU A 504 19.49 -23.40 0.03
N SER A 505 18.99 -24.28 -0.81
CA SER A 505 19.84 -25.16 -1.62
C SER A 505 20.70 -24.41 -2.62
N VAL A 506 20.19 -23.32 -3.14
CA VAL A 506 20.84 -22.41 -4.09
C VAL A 506 20.89 -21.03 -3.48
N LEU A 507 22.08 -20.48 -3.35
CA LEU A 507 22.27 -19.09 -2.94
C LEU A 507 22.66 -18.26 -4.17
N PHE A 508 22.10 -17.08 -4.24
CA PHE A 508 22.44 -16.11 -5.27
C PHE A 508 22.93 -14.82 -4.59
N HIS A 509 24.02 -14.27 -5.13
CA HIS A 509 24.51 -12.96 -4.71
C HIS A 509 24.96 -12.17 -5.94
N LYS A 510 24.48 -10.92 -6.07
CA LYS A 510 24.66 -10.07 -7.26
C LYS A 510 26.14 -9.96 -7.70
N LYS A 511 27.06 -9.78 -6.77
CA LYS A 511 28.50 -9.62 -7.04
C LYS A 511 29.29 -10.94 -7.03
N LEU A 512 28.86 -11.93 -6.22
CA LEU A 512 29.60 -13.17 -6.00
C LEU A 512 29.06 -14.37 -6.80
N GLY A 513 27.91 -14.21 -7.46
CA GLY A 513 27.28 -15.22 -8.28
C GLY A 513 26.53 -16.30 -7.49
N LEU A 514 26.63 -17.56 -7.91
CA LEU A 514 25.87 -18.70 -7.39
C LEU A 514 26.64 -19.49 -6.33
N GLY A 515 25.97 -19.74 -5.20
CA GLY A 515 26.45 -20.59 -4.11
C GLY A 515 25.71 -21.92 -4.05
N LEU A 516 26.26 -22.95 -4.71
CA LEU A 516 25.68 -24.27 -4.77
C LEU A 516 26.35 -25.23 -3.78
N TYR A 517 25.60 -26.25 -3.35
CA TYR A 517 26.19 -27.40 -2.69
C TYR A 517 26.88 -28.30 -3.70
N VAL A 518 27.97 -28.95 -3.28
CA VAL A 518 28.54 -30.05 -4.03
C VAL A 518 27.79 -31.32 -3.62
N ASN A 519 27.09 -31.92 -4.59
CA ASN A 519 26.41 -33.20 -4.37
C ASN A 519 27.22 -34.33 -5.03
N ASP A 520 27.75 -35.25 -4.23
CA ASP A 520 28.33 -36.47 -4.74
C ASP A 520 27.28 -37.60 -4.80
N VAL A 521 26.73 -37.83 -5.99
CA VAL A 521 25.65 -38.79 -6.21
C VAL A 521 26.13 -40.22 -6.00
N LYS A 522 27.43 -40.53 -6.24
CA LYS A 522 27.98 -41.86 -6.07
C LYS A 522 28.10 -42.27 -4.61
N HIS A 523 28.48 -41.33 -3.74
CA HIS A 523 28.76 -41.59 -2.34
C HIS A 523 27.66 -41.08 -1.42
N HIS A 524 26.56 -40.49 -1.98
CA HIS A 524 25.41 -39.99 -1.25
C HIS A 524 25.73 -38.92 -0.15
N TYR A 525 26.72 -38.08 -0.39
CA TYR A 525 27.00 -36.97 0.53
C TYR A 525 26.91 -35.61 -0.16
N ARG A 526 26.66 -34.59 0.65
CA ARG A 526 26.48 -33.21 0.27
C ARG A 526 27.34 -32.32 1.18
N TYR A 527 28.13 -31.40 0.60
CA TYR A 527 28.95 -30.51 1.37
C TYR A 527 28.98 -29.08 0.77
N GLN A 528 29.33 -28.12 1.61
CA GLN A 528 29.51 -26.74 1.21
C GLN A 528 30.92 -26.50 0.69
N ASN A 529 31.03 -25.74 -0.38
CA ASN A 529 32.32 -25.27 -0.89
C ASN A 529 32.66 -23.86 -0.35
N LEU A 530 33.90 -23.41 -0.57
CA LEU A 530 34.38 -22.09 -0.14
C LEU A 530 33.57 -20.95 -0.77
N SER A 531 33.19 -21.06 -2.04
CA SER A 531 32.37 -20.03 -2.71
C SER A 531 31.05 -19.84 -2.02
N ARG A 532 30.36 -20.96 -1.68
CA ARG A 532 29.09 -20.91 -0.94
C ARG A 532 29.27 -20.29 0.44
N GLN A 533 30.34 -20.68 1.17
CA GLN A 533 30.61 -20.11 2.50
C GLN A 533 30.89 -18.61 2.43
N ALA A 534 31.63 -18.15 1.42
CA ALA A 534 31.88 -16.73 1.19
C ALA A 534 30.56 -15.96 0.92
N ILE A 535 29.68 -16.53 0.10
CA ILE A 535 28.36 -15.98 -0.21
C ILE A 535 27.49 -15.93 1.07
N ILE A 536 27.47 -16.99 1.88
CA ILE A 536 26.74 -17.01 3.16
C ILE A 536 27.23 -15.87 4.07
N GLN A 537 28.56 -15.73 4.25
CA GLN A 537 29.11 -14.68 5.10
C GLN A 537 28.73 -13.28 4.60
N GLN A 538 28.78 -13.08 3.28
CA GLN A 538 28.42 -11.79 2.69
C GLN A 538 26.91 -11.48 2.87
N ILE A 539 26.04 -12.47 2.59
CA ILE A 539 24.59 -12.32 2.79
C ILE A 539 24.27 -12.02 4.27
N VAL A 540 24.90 -12.75 5.21
CA VAL A 540 24.69 -12.52 6.65
C VAL A 540 25.16 -11.12 7.07
N LYS A 541 26.30 -10.67 6.54
CA LYS A 541 26.80 -9.31 6.81
C LYS A 541 25.80 -8.25 6.33
N GLU A 542 25.36 -8.33 5.09
CA GLU A 542 24.42 -7.41 4.49
C GLU A 542 23.05 -7.45 5.17
N TYR A 543 22.58 -8.64 5.54
CA TYR A 543 21.34 -8.82 6.29
C TYR A 543 21.41 -8.11 7.67
N LYS A 544 22.51 -8.26 8.40
CA LYS A 544 22.69 -7.59 9.70
C LYS A 544 22.81 -6.08 9.57
N ALA A 545 23.45 -5.59 8.51
CA ALA A 545 23.47 -4.16 8.21
C ALA A 545 22.07 -3.62 7.93
N GLU A 546 21.23 -4.37 7.20
CA GLU A 546 19.83 -4.00 6.98
C GLU A 546 19.02 -4.03 8.28
N GLU A 547 19.14 -5.09 9.11
CA GLU A 547 18.46 -5.16 10.43
C GLU A 547 18.85 -3.99 11.33
N MET A 548 20.10 -3.54 11.28
CA MET A 548 20.56 -2.37 12.03
C MET A 548 19.88 -1.08 11.53
N ARG A 549 19.71 -0.91 10.23
CA ARG A 549 18.94 0.19 9.64
C ARG A 549 17.43 0.10 9.98
N ILE A 550 16.88 -1.12 10.01
CA ILE A 550 15.48 -1.34 10.44
C ILE A 550 15.30 -0.91 11.91
N LEU A 551 16.24 -1.25 12.78
CA LEU A 551 16.21 -0.79 14.18
C LEU A 551 16.29 0.75 14.24
N TYR A 552 17.16 1.37 13.44
CA TYR A 552 17.27 2.83 13.35
C TYR A 552 15.94 3.47 12.93
N VAL A 553 15.31 2.95 11.88
CA VAL A 553 14.00 3.42 11.44
C VAL A 553 12.98 3.29 12.57
N ALA A 554 12.91 2.14 13.25
CA ALA A 554 11.96 1.90 14.33
C ALA A 554 12.11 2.92 15.47
N MET A 555 13.33 3.15 15.94
CA MET A 555 13.59 4.09 17.04
C MET A 555 13.34 5.55 16.66
N THR A 556 13.55 5.92 15.40
CA THR A 556 13.32 7.29 14.89
C THR A 556 11.87 7.59 14.53
N ARG A 557 10.94 6.63 14.63
CA ARG A 557 9.49 6.89 14.46
C ARG A 557 8.88 7.63 15.63
N ALA A 558 9.49 7.54 16.82
CA ALA A 558 8.99 8.17 18.02
C ALA A 558 9.21 9.70 17.98
N ARG A 559 8.18 10.45 18.34
CA ARG A 559 8.25 11.91 18.49
C ARG A 559 8.56 12.30 19.91
N GLU A 560 7.82 11.75 20.87
CA GLU A 560 7.86 12.20 22.26
C GLU A 560 8.20 11.10 23.26
N LYS A 561 7.86 9.86 23.00
CA LYS A 561 8.16 8.73 23.88
C LYS A 561 8.50 7.46 23.10
N LEU A 562 9.57 6.80 23.52
CA LEU A 562 10.01 5.51 23.01
C LEU A 562 10.05 4.47 24.13
N ILE A 563 9.38 3.35 23.91
CA ILE A 563 9.33 2.20 24.82
C ILE A 563 9.82 0.98 24.07
N LEU A 564 10.82 0.31 24.61
CA LEU A 564 11.41 -0.91 24.06
C LEU A 564 11.04 -2.08 24.96
N THR A 565 10.45 -3.13 24.40
CA THR A 565 10.05 -4.33 25.16
C THR A 565 10.59 -5.60 24.55
N GLY A 566 10.97 -6.54 25.36
CA GLY A 566 11.44 -7.84 24.87
C GLY A 566 11.50 -8.88 25.98
N THR A 567 11.50 -10.13 25.53
CA THR A 567 11.57 -11.29 26.42
C THR A 567 12.94 -11.94 26.38
N VAL A 568 13.42 -12.42 27.50
CA VAL A 568 14.65 -13.20 27.62
C VAL A 568 14.35 -14.57 28.25
N ARG A 569 15.06 -15.62 27.81
CA ARG A 569 14.87 -16.98 28.36
C ARG A 569 15.42 -17.16 29.77
N ASN A 570 16.52 -16.47 30.06
CA ASN A 570 17.18 -16.51 31.38
C ASN A 570 17.85 -15.16 31.60
N MET A 571 17.34 -14.38 32.53
CA MET A 571 17.80 -13.03 32.81
C MET A 571 19.26 -12.99 33.29
N GLU A 572 19.67 -13.95 34.13
CA GLU A 572 21.03 -13.98 34.66
C GLU A 572 22.07 -14.21 33.57
N LYS A 573 21.90 -15.24 32.72
CA LYS A 573 22.80 -15.50 31.60
C LYS A 573 22.82 -14.32 30.62
N PHE A 574 21.67 -13.70 30.39
CA PHE A 574 21.54 -12.56 29.48
C PHE A 574 22.29 -11.33 30.03
N THR A 575 22.13 -10.99 31.31
CA THR A 575 22.86 -9.87 31.95
C THR A 575 24.36 -10.10 31.95
N GLN A 576 24.83 -11.34 32.18
CA GLN A 576 26.25 -11.71 32.04
C GLN A 576 26.76 -11.48 30.63
N TYR A 577 25.98 -11.89 29.60
CA TYR A 577 26.31 -11.61 28.19
C TYR A 577 26.35 -10.11 27.90
N ALA A 578 25.36 -9.36 28.33
CA ALA A 578 25.27 -7.91 28.14
C ALA A 578 26.49 -7.18 28.77
N CYS A 579 26.99 -7.66 29.90
CA CYS A 579 28.15 -7.10 30.60
C CYS A 579 29.49 -7.51 30.01
N SER A 580 29.52 -8.43 29.05
CA SER A 580 30.81 -8.96 28.50
C SER A 580 31.69 -7.89 27.83
N GLN A 581 31.12 -6.75 27.42
CA GLN A 581 31.81 -5.67 26.72
C GLN A 581 32.07 -4.43 27.60
N LEU A 582 31.86 -4.51 28.93
CA LEU A 582 32.06 -3.38 29.85
C LEU A 582 33.47 -2.83 29.84
N GLN A 583 34.48 -3.68 29.65
CA GLN A 583 35.88 -3.30 29.63
C GLN A 583 36.37 -2.71 28.29
N THR A 584 35.53 -2.67 27.30
CA THR A 584 35.88 -2.09 26.00
C THR A 584 36.05 -0.57 26.11
N THR A 585 37.25 -0.07 25.91
CA THR A 585 37.60 1.36 26.06
C THR A 585 37.19 2.23 24.90
N THR A 586 37.00 1.63 23.71
CA THR A 586 36.53 2.37 22.53
C THR A 586 35.04 2.70 22.62
N LYS A 587 34.64 3.83 22.03
CA LYS A 587 33.20 4.19 21.96
C LYS A 587 32.38 3.12 21.23
N THR A 588 32.88 2.64 20.10
CA THR A 588 32.27 1.57 19.32
C THR A 588 32.51 0.21 19.96
N LEU A 589 31.52 -0.67 19.92
CA LEU A 589 31.66 -2.07 20.24
C LEU A 589 32.51 -2.78 19.17
N PRO A 590 33.27 -3.86 19.53
CA PRO A 590 34.04 -4.59 18.55
C PRO A 590 33.21 -5.16 17.41
N ASP A 591 33.64 -5.02 16.15
CA ASP A 591 32.91 -5.50 14.98
C ASP A 591 32.51 -6.97 15.08
N TYR A 592 33.44 -7.84 15.59
CA TYR A 592 33.13 -9.26 15.72
C TYR A 592 31.97 -9.51 16.69
N PHE A 593 31.87 -8.72 17.76
CA PHE A 593 30.80 -8.83 18.73
C PHE A 593 29.46 -8.37 18.12
N ILE A 594 29.44 -7.23 17.43
CA ILE A 594 28.26 -6.74 16.72
C ILE A 594 27.77 -7.77 15.71
N MET A 595 28.72 -8.41 14.99
CA MET A 595 28.39 -9.42 13.98
C MET A 595 27.96 -10.78 14.56
N GLN A 596 28.16 -11.05 15.84
CA GLN A 596 27.66 -12.27 16.51
C GLN A 596 26.24 -12.11 17.03
N ALA A 597 25.71 -10.89 17.14
CA ALA A 597 24.35 -10.62 17.61
C ALA A 597 23.29 -11.42 16.83
N LYS A 598 22.31 -11.94 17.54
CA LYS A 598 21.19 -12.74 16.99
C LYS A 598 19.86 -12.03 17.07
N SER A 599 19.77 -10.91 17.81
CA SER A 599 18.55 -10.13 18.03
C SER A 599 18.89 -8.65 18.18
N TYR A 600 17.90 -7.76 18.13
CA TYR A 600 18.10 -6.35 18.46
C TYR A 600 18.58 -6.17 19.89
N LEU A 601 18.09 -7.02 20.79
CA LEU A 601 18.44 -6.96 22.20
C LEU A 601 19.95 -7.23 22.42
N ASP A 602 20.57 -8.06 21.59
CA ASP A 602 22.01 -8.35 21.64
C ASP A 602 22.86 -7.15 21.23
N TRP A 603 22.31 -6.15 20.57
CA TRP A 603 22.96 -4.87 20.30
C TRP A 603 22.66 -3.83 21.38
N LEU A 604 21.36 -3.73 21.79
CA LEU A 604 20.90 -2.70 22.71
C LEU A 604 21.44 -2.89 24.12
N ALA A 605 21.35 -4.10 24.69
CA ALA A 605 21.71 -4.31 26.08
C ALA A 605 23.21 -4.12 26.36
N PRO A 606 24.18 -4.64 25.55
CA PRO A 606 25.58 -4.37 25.74
C PRO A 606 25.96 -2.87 25.59
N ALA A 607 25.27 -2.16 24.68
CA ALA A 607 25.47 -0.72 24.54
C ALA A 607 24.98 0.03 25.79
N ILE A 608 23.79 -0.33 26.30
CA ILE A 608 23.16 0.33 27.46
C ILE A 608 23.86 0.00 28.75
N THR A 609 24.43 -1.21 28.92
CA THR A 609 25.25 -1.54 30.13
C THR A 609 26.43 -0.60 30.35
N ARG A 610 26.93 0.06 29.29
CA ARG A 610 28.02 1.01 29.34
C ARG A 610 27.59 2.42 29.76
N HIS A 611 26.28 2.69 29.83
CA HIS A 611 25.69 3.94 30.26
C HIS A 611 25.51 4.02 31.75
N LYS A 612 25.48 5.23 32.34
CA LYS A 612 25.23 5.44 33.79
C LYS A 612 23.92 4.76 34.26
N ASP A 613 22.84 4.86 33.48
CA ASP A 613 21.54 4.29 33.81
C ASP A 613 21.49 2.75 33.62
N GLY A 614 22.52 2.14 33.00
CA GLY A 614 22.66 0.69 32.81
C GLY A 614 22.99 -0.09 34.11
N LEU A 615 23.02 0.57 35.27
CA LEU A 615 23.32 -0.09 36.55
C LEU A 615 22.44 -1.31 36.83
N VAL A 616 21.16 -1.23 36.48
CA VAL A 616 20.21 -2.34 36.69
C VAL A 616 20.66 -3.61 35.94
N LEU A 617 21.21 -3.48 34.73
CA LEU A 617 21.75 -4.61 33.96
C LEU A 617 23.10 -5.11 34.49
N ARG A 618 23.83 -4.30 35.24
CA ARG A 618 25.16 -4.62 35.78
C ARG A 618 25.15 -5.33 37.14
N GLN A 619 24.00 -5.57 37.75
CA GLN A 619 23.89 -6.18 39.09
C GLN A 619 24.55 -7.55 39.22
N SER A 620 24.76 -8.27 38.09
CA SER A 620 25.45 -9.55 38.06
C SER A 620 26.96 -9.44 37.70
N ALA A 621 27.51 -8.24 37.50
CA ALA A 621 28.88 -8.01 37.05
C ALA A 621 29.77 -7.58 38.21
N THR A 622 30.95 -8.22 38.36
CA THR A 622 31.93 -7.94 39.40
C THR A 622 32.76 -6.68 39.15
N ASN A 623 32.68 -6.04 37.98
CA ASN A 623 33.44 -4.84 37.62
C ASN A 623 32.54 -3.62 37.39
N GLU A 624 32.72 -2.56 38.14
CA GLU A 624 31.93 -1.33 38.18
C GLU A 624 32.29 -0.27 37.11
N SER A 625 33.27 -0.49 36.26
CA SER A 625 33.75 0.53 35.32
C SER A 625 32.90 0.62 34.04
N ALA A 626 31.89 1.48 34.05
CA ALA A 626 31.22 1.89 32.82
C ALA A 626 32.03 3.01 32.12
N VAL A 627 32.15 2.90 30.80
CA VAL A 627 33.04 3.74 29.98
C VAL A 627 32.37 5.01 29.43
N LEU A 628 31.05 5.04 29.33
CA LEU A 628 30.27 6.13 28.70
C LEU A 628 29.34 6.80 29.71
N LEU A 629 29.86 7.17 30.89
CA LEU A 629 29.08 7.75 31.99
C LEU A 629 28.57 9.17 31.71
N ASP A 630 29.24 9.93 30.86
CA ASP A 630 28.91 11.33 30.58
C ASP A 630 28.01 11.55 29.38
N ASP A 631 27.43 10.45 28.81
CA ASP A 631 26.53 10.59 27.69
C ASP A 631 25.20 11.27 28.13
N PRO A 632 24.65 12.23 27.33
CA PRO A 632 23.45 12.99 27.69
C PRO A 632 22.15 12.19 27.62
N SER A 633 22.17 11.01 27.00
CA SER A 633 20.98 10.17 26.88
C SER A 633 20.44 9.75 28.25
N GLN A 634 19.16 9.41 28.31
CA GLN A 634 18.47 9.00 29.53
C GLN A 634 17.72 7.71 29.30
N TRP A 635 17.92 6.75 30.18
CA TRP A 635 17.33 5.41 30.08
C TRP A 635 16.64 5.01 31.37
N GLN A 636 15.43 4.45 31.25
CA GLN A 636 14.71 3.81 32.35
C GLN A 636 14.63 2.33 32.07
N ILE A 637 15.33 1.51 32.87
CA ILE A 637 15.47 0.08 32.65
C ILE A 637 14.67 -0.66 33.71
N SER A 638 13.84 -1.62 33.29
CA SER A 638 13.02 -2.46 34.16
C SER A 638 13.21 -3.93 33.81
N LEU A 639 13.52 -4.72 34.82
CA LEU A 639 13.59 -6.18 34.72
C LEU A 639 12.37 -6.75 35.45
N ILE A 640 11.52 -7.48 34.76
CA ILE A 640 10.23 -7.96 35.27
C ILE A 640 10.15 -9.47 35.10
N ASN A 641 9.66 -10.16 36.13
CA ASN A 641 9.36 -11.57 36.01
C ASN A 641 7.96 -11.72 35.34
N SER A 642 7.86 -12.60 34.36
CA SER A 642 6.59 -12.84 33.63
C SER A 642 5.45 -13.34 34.55
N LEU A 643 5.79 -14.02 35.67
CA LEU A 643 4.80 -14.47 36.67
C LEU A 643 4.12 -13.30 37.38
N ASP A 644 4.85 -12.21 37.64
CA ASP A 644 4.30 -11.04 38.37
C ASP A 644 3.24 -10.30 37.55
N ILE A 645 3.20 -10.52 36.23
CA ILE A 645 2.21 -9.91 35.34
C ILE A 645 0.91 -10.74 35.32
N THR A 646 1.02 -12.07 35.39
CA THR A 646 -0.14 -12.95 35.37
C THR A 646 -0.97 -12.87 36.64
N ASP A 647 -0.36 -12.61 37.80
CA ASP A 647 -1.05 -12.49 39.08
C ASP A 647 -1.74 -11.13 39.27
N LYS A 648 -1.34 -10.09 38.51
CA LYS A 648 -1.96 -8.76 38.56
C LYS A 648 -3.17 -8.61 37.63
N THR A 649 -3.61 -9.63 36.95
CA THR A 649 -4.89 -9.61 36.26
C THR A 649 -5.99 -9.41 37.30
N ILE A 650 -6.32 -8.16 37.57
CA ILE A 650 -7.55 -7.77 38.25
C ILE A 650 -8.65 -8.48 37.48
N ILE A 651 -9.27 -9.44 38.12
CA ILE A 651 -10.56 -9.97 37.72
C ILE A 651 -11.44 -8.72 37.55
N SER A 652 -11.58 -8.24 36.30
CA SER A 652 -12.65 -7.32 35.98
C SER A 652 -13.90 -8.13 36.37
N THR A 653 -14.52 -7.76 37.46
CA THR A 653 -15.84 -8.25 37.79
C THR A 653 -16.77 -7.78 36.70
N VAL A 654 -16.76 -8.50 35.60
CA VAL A 654 -17.79 -8.38 34.56
C VAL A 654 -19.06 -8.76 35.33
N ASN A 655 -19.95 -7.78 35.46
CA ASN A 655 -21.17 -7.95 36.23
C ASN A 655 -22.00 -8.99 35.50
N GLU A 656 -21.92 -10.26 35.95
CA GLU A 656 -22.61 -11.40 35.34
C GLU A 656 -24.12 -11.16 35.24
N ASP A 657 -24.67 -10.33 36.11
CA ASP A 657 -26.07 -9.90 36.05
C ASP A 657 -26.36 -9.06 34.79
N ILE A 658 -25.45 -8.22 34.34
CA ILE A 658 -25.63 -7.43 33.12
C ILE A 658 -25.59 -8.36 31.91
N ILE A 659 -24.63 -9.28 31.85
CA ILE A 659 -24.54 -10.26 30.76
C ILE A 659 -25.79 -11.14 30.71
N ASN A 660 -26.29 -11.60 31.85
CA ASN A 660 -27.50 -12.41 31.91
C ASN A 660 -28.74 -11.63 31.48
N LYS A 661 -28.85 -10.36 31.80
CA LYS A 661 -29.93 -9.48 31.30
C LYS A 661 -29.85 -9.27 29.78
N VAL A 662 -28.66 -9.04 29.25
CA VAL A 662 -28.46 -8.93 27.80
C VAL A 662 -28.81 -10.22 27.08
N LYS A 663 -28.35 -11.37 27.56
CA LYS A 663 -28.71 -12.70 27.02
C LYS A 663 -30.22 -12.97 27.03
N LYS A 664 -30.92 -12.43 28.00
CA LYS A 664 -32.39 -12.56 28.14
C LYS A 664 -33.17 -11.43 27.47
N LEU A 665 -32.52 -10.55 26.73
CA LEU A 665 -33.10 -9.35 26.09
C LEU A 665 -33.90 -8.48 27.09
N GLN A 666 -33.45 -8.42 28.34
CA GLN A 666 -34.07 -7.58 29.37
C GLN A 666 -33.50 -6.17 29.30
N PRO A 667 -34.33 -5.14 29.48
CA PRO A 667 -33.85 -3.75 29.42
C PRO A 667 -32.80 -3.48 30.50
N LEU A 668 -31.71 -2.88 30.08
CA LEU A 668 -30.65 -2.41 30.98
C LEU A 668 -31.05 -1.06 31.60
N PRO A 669 -30.58 -0.74 32.83
CA PRO A 669 -30.83 0.58 33.41
C PRO A 669 -30.25 1.65 32.52
N ALA A 670 -31.00 2.76 32.37
CA ALA A 670 -30.56 3.89 31.55
C ALA A 670 -29.23 4.43 32.05
N THR A 671 -28.22 4.47 31.17
CA THR A 671 -26.92 5.05 31.49
C THR A 671 -26.93 6.58 31.25
N LYS A 672 -26.02 7.32 31.91
CA LYS A 672 -25.83 8.76 31.68
C LYS A 672 -25.46 9.11 30.22
N GLN A 673 -25.18 8.12 29.41
CA GLN A 673 -24.81 8.29 28.00
C GLN A 673 -25.98 8.13 27.02
N LYS A 674 -27.20 7.84 27.50
CA LYS A 674 -28.37 7.63 26.66
C LYS A 674 -28.60 8.80 25.66
N ASP A 675 -28.53 10.02 26.16
CA ASP A 675 -28.75 11.23 25.36
C ASP A 675 -27.67 11.41 24.27
N ASN A 676 -26.44 10.97 24.55
CA ASN A 676 -25.36 10.99 23.55
C ASN A 676 -25.55 9.91 22.50
N ILE A 677 -26.00 8.72 22.90
CA ILE A 677 -26.30 7.63 21.97
C ILE A 677 -27.48 8.02 21.08
N ASP A 678 -28.55 8.57 21.66
CA ASP A 678 -29.71 9.04 20.89
C ASP A 678 -29.35 10.16 19.91
N LYS A 679 -28.43 11.08 20.29
CA LYS A 679 -27.90 12.10 19.37
C LYS A 679 -27.09 11.50 18.24
N LEU A 680 -26.28 10.48 18.52
CA LEU A 680 -25.48 9.79 17.50
C LEU A 680 -26.36 8.97 16.54
N LEU A 681 -27.36 8.27 17.06
CA LEU A 681 -28.29 7.47 16.26
C LEU A 681 -29.23 8.31 15.39
N ASN A 682 -29.60 9.51 15.86
CA ASN A 682 -30.46 10.44 15.13
C ASN A 682 -29.66 11.50 14.35
N TRP A 683 -28.34 11.40 14.31
CA TRP A 683 -27.51 12.32 13.56
C TRP A 683 -27.75 12.14 12.06
N SER A 684 -28.05 13.20 11.37
CA SER A 684 -28.10 13.28 9.91
C SER A 684 -27.03 14.23 9.40
N TYR A 685 -26.46 13.92 8.27
CA TYR A 685 -25.46 14.80 7.66
C TYR A 685 -26.08 16.19 7.35
N PRO A 686 -25.54 17.30 7.89
CA PRO A 686 -26.17 18.59 7.77
C PRO A 686 -26.18 19.15 6.34
N HIS A 687 -25.25 18.70 5.48
CA HIS A 687 -25.09 19.18 4.10
C HIS A 687 -25.54 18.12 3.09
N GLN A 688 -26.77 17.62 3.22
CA GLN A 688 -27.27 16.54 2.33
C GLN A 688 -27.30 16.94 0.87
N GLU A 689 -27.52 18.21 0.56
CA GLU A 689 -27.57 18.73 -0.81
C GLU A 689 -26.19 18.69 -1.48
N ALA A 690 -25.11 18.88 -0.73
CA ALA A 690 -23.74 18.79 -1.21
C ALA A 690 -23.34 17.37 -1.69
N LEU A 691 -24.02 16.32 -1.22
CA LEU A 691 -23.75 14.93 -1.62
C LEU A 691 -24.04 14.68 -3.12
N SER A 692 -24.90 15.47 -3.73
CA SER A 692 -25.25 15.35 -5.14
C SER A 692 -24.35 16.16 -6.07
N ILE A 693 -23.44 16.98 -5.51
CA ILE A 693 -22.58 17.89 -6.26
C ILE A 693 -21.22 17.23 -6.45
N PRO A 694 -20.73 17.06 -7.70
CA PRO A 694 -19.42 16.50 -7.93
C PRO A 694 -18.33 17.47 -7.46
N ALA A 695 -17.33 16.96 -6.72
CA ALA A 695 -16.22 17.77 -6.24
C ALA A 695 -15.28 18.24 -7.37
N LYS A 696 -15.29 17.53 -8.53
CA LYS A 696 -14.41 17.79 -9.68
C LYS A 696 -15.15 17.51 -10.97
N LEU A 697 -14.97 18.41 -11.96
CA LEU A 697 -15.50 18.26 -13.31
C LEU A 697 -14.45 18.69 -14.36
N SER A 698 -14.42 18.02 -15.49
CA SER A 698 -13.72 18.53 -16.67
C SER A 698 -14.64 19.52 -17.43
N VAL A 699 -14.01 20.41 -18.20
CA VAL A 699 -14.77 21.35 -19.06
C VAL A 699 -15.67 20.60 -20.04
N THR A 700 -15.27 19.41 -20.49
CA THR A 700 -16.05 18.57 -21.39
C THR A 700 -17.30 18.00 -20.70
N GLU A 701 -17.19 17.57 -19.44
CA GLU A 701 -18.32 17.08 -18.66
C GLU A 701 -19.32 18.19 -18.35
N ILE A 702 -18.82 19.38 -18.01
CA ILE A 702 -19.70 20.57 -17.82
C ILE A 702 -20.49 20.86 -19.11
N LYS A 703 -19.82 20.82 -20.24
CA LYS A 703 -20.47 21.01 -21.54
C LYS A 703 -21.55 19.98 -21.81
N GLN A 704 -21.30 18.71 -21.49
CA GLN A 704 -22.29 17.63 -21.69
C GLN A 704 -23.50 17.76 -20.77
N GLN A 705 -23.28 18.17 -19.51
CA GLN A 705 -24.36 18.27 -18.52
C GLN A 705 -25.21 19.54 -18.65
N PHE A 706 -24.62 20.66 -19.05
CA PHE A 706 -25.26 21.98 -18.99
C PHE A 706 -25.41 22.70 -20.34
N ALA A 707 -24.99 22.10 -21.48
CA ALA A 707 -25.29 22.65 -22.77
C ALA A 707 -26.82 22.47 -23.06
N SER A 708 -27.46 23.55 -23.44
CA SER A 708 -28.89 23.60 -23.75
C SER A 708 -29.28 22.49 -24.72
N THR A 709 -30.39 21.82 -24.44
CA THR A 709 -30.92 20.58 -25.04
C THR A 709 -31.34 20.65 -26.50
N ASP A 710 -31.09 21.73 -27.25
CA ASP A 710 -31.60 21.90 -28.60
C ASP A 710 -30.76 21.26 -29.74
N TYR A 711 -29.58 20.69 -29.40
CA TYR A 711 -28.70 20.04 -30.39
C TYR A 711 -28.02 18.78 -29.89
N ALA A 712 -28.67 17.98 -29.07
CA ALA A 712 -28.16 16.65 -28.71
C ALA A 712 -28.65 15.62 -29.76
N PRO A 713 -27.75 14.78 -30.35
CA PRO A 713 -28.21 13.57 -31.00
C PRO A 713 -28.92 12.71 -29.95
N GLN A 714 -30.12 12.26 -30.25
CA GLN A 714 -30.84 11.28 -29.46
C GLN A 714 -30.07 9.95 -29.49
N ASP A 715 -29.20 9.75 -28.51
CA ASP A 715 -28.71 8.43 -28.12
C ASP A 715 -29.45 8.05 -26.84
N ASP A 716 -30.32 7.06 -26.95
CA ASP A 716 -31.25 6.56 -25.91
C ASP A 716 -30.54 5.81 -24.75
N ASN A 717 -29.33 6.13 -24.37
CA ASN A 717 -28.60 5.48 -23.26
C ASN A 717 -27.89 6.43 -22.27
N ALA A 718 -28.51 7.58 -22.00
CA ALA A 718 -28.00 8.51 -20.97
C ALA A 718 -28.65 8.23 -19.60
N GLN A 719 -28.42 7.07 -19.01
CA GLN A 719 -28.59 6.79 -17.58
C GLN A 719 -27.57 5.76 -17.11
N THR A 720 -26.31 6.19 -17.03
CA THR A 720 -25.33 5.46 -16.18
C THR A 720 -24.35 6.47 -15.62
N LEU A 721 -24.45 6.69 -14.31
CA LEU A 721 -23.54 7.49 -13.46
C LEU A 721 -22.11 6.89 -13.37
N PHE A 722 -21.82 5.89 -14.17
CA PHE A 722 -20.48 5.31 -14.31
C PHE A 722 -20.26 5.12 -15.81
N ALA A 723 -19.43 6.00 -16.40
CA ALA A 723 -18.89 5.74 -17.72
C ALA A 723 -18.22 4.36 -17.69
N GLU A 724 -18.73 3.41 -18.46
CA GLU A 724 -18.00 2.19 -18.74
C GLU A 724 -16.64 2.59 -19.28
N ILE A 725 -15.59 2.32 -18.50
CA ILE A 725 -14.22 2.39 -18.98
C ILE A 725 -14.09 1.25 -20.00
N SER A 726 -14.44 1.52 -21.26
CA SER A 726 -14.19 0.59 -22.34
C SER A 726 -12.67 0.55 -22.53
N PHE A 727 -12.03 -0.48 -22.00
CA PHE A 727 -10.64 -0.77 -22.31
C PHE A 727 -10.55 -1.06 -23.82
N LYS A 728 -10.15 -0.07 -24.60
CA LYS A 728 -9.78 -0.27 -25.99
C LYS A 728 -8.62 -1.26 -26.03
N ARG A 729 -8.76 -2.34 -26.80
CA ARG A 729 -7.64 -3.27 -27.04
C ARG A 729 -6.42 -2.47 -27.49
N PRO A 730 -5.22 -2.77 -27.00
CA PRO A 730 -3.99 -2.13 -27.47
C PRO A 730 -3.93 -2.12 -28.99
N GLN A 731 -3.46 -1.03 -29.57
CA GLN A 731 -3.48 -0.80 -31.03
C GLN A 731 -2.81 -1.93 -31.83
N PHE A 732 -1.79 -2.57 -31.27
CA PHE A 732 -1.08 -3.70 -31.90
C PHE A 732 -1.90 -5.00 -32.01
N LEU A 733 -3.03 -5.10 -31.31
CA LEU A 733 -3.98 -6.23 -31.38
C LEU A 733 -5.21 -5.93 -32.26
N GLN A 734 -5.33 -4.72 -32.77
CA GLN A 734 -6.42 -4.32 -33.66
C GLN A 734 -6.00 -4.59 -35.11
N LYS A 735 -6.79 -5.37 -35.84
CA LYS A 735 -6.67 -5.38 -37.31
C LYS A 735 -6.93 -3.95 -37.79
N GLN A 736 -6.10 -3.47 -38.75
CA GLN A 736 -6.16 -2.12 -39.30
C GLN A 736 -7.61 -1.65 -39.51
N THR A 737 -8.11 -0.85 -38.57
CA THR A 737 -9.42 -0.19 -38.67
C THR A 737 -9.19 1.24 -39.15
N LYS A 738 -10.11 1.79 -39.89
CA LYS A 738 -10.09 3.19 -40.28
C LYS A 738 -10.00 4.06 -39.00
N MET A 739 -9.10 5.03 -39.00
CA MET A 739 -8.94 5.99 -37.90
C MET A 739 -10.29 6.62 -37.55
N THR A 740 -10.64 6.63 -36.28
CA THR A 740 -11.87 7.24 -35.78
C THR A 740 -11.74 8.78 -35.80
N ALA A 741 -12.87 9.49 -35.78
CA ALA A 741 -12.88 10.96 -35.71
C ALA A 741 -12.12 11.49 -34.47
N THR A 742 -12.26 10.80 -33.33
CA THR A 742 -11.56 11.15 -32.09
C THR A 742 -10.05 10.96 -32.20
N GLU A 743 -9.59 9.85 -32.79
CA GLU A 743 -8.14 9.61 -33.02
C GLU A 743 -7.56 10.61 -33.99
N TYR A 744 -8.34 11.01 -35.02
CA TYR A 744 -7.94 12.05 -35.93
C TYR A 744 -7.84 13.44 -35.27
N GLY A 745 -8.80 13.77 -34.40
CA GLY A 745 -8.75 14.98 -33.58
C GLY A 745 -7.48 15.02 -32.73
N SER A 746 -7.19 13.96 -31.98
CA SER A 746 -5.99 13.87 -31.16
C SER A 746 -4.69 14.00 -31.98
N LEU A 747 -4.64 13.40 -33.17
CA LEU A 747 -3.51 13.55 -34.08
C LEU A 747 -3.28 15.01 -34.49
N MET A 748 -4.37 15.73 -34.82
CA MET A 748 -4.26 17.14 -35.24
C MET A 748 -3.79 18.04 -34.10
N HIS A 749 -4.30 17.81 -32.87
CA HIS A 749 -3.82 18.54 -31.68
C HIS A 749 -2.34 18.27 -31.43
N THR A 750 -1.89 17.00 -31.49
CA THR A 750 -0.48 16.64 -31.34
C THR A 750 0.40 17.33 -32.40
N VAL A 751 -0.04 17.38 -33.64
CA VAL A 751 0.69 18.09 -34.72
C VAL A 751 0.80 19.56 -34.41
N MET A 752 -0.29 20.23 -34.03
CA MET A 752 -0.28 21.67 -33.72
C MET A 752 0.55 21.99 -32.48
N GLN A 753 0.59 21.07 -31.52
CA GLN A 753 1.42 21.19 -30.33
C GLN A 753 2.93 21.24 -30.68
N HIS A 754 3.36 20.38 -31.59
CA HIS A 754 4.80 20.19 -31.91
C HIS A 754 5.31 20.88 -33.16
N LEU A 755 4.42 21.43 -33.99
CA LEU A 755 4.83 22.13 -35.23
C LEU A 755 5.59 23.40 -34.90
N ASP A 756 6.75 23.63 -35.53
CA ASP A 756 7.51 24.87 -35.38
C ASP A 756 6.91 25.97 -36.27
N PHE A 757 6.30 26.98 -35.65
CA PHE A 757 5.66 28.10 -36.33
C PHE A 757 6.67 29.14 -36.86
N HIS A 758 7.95 29.05 -36.48
CA HIS A 758 9.01 29.93 -36.94
C HIS A 758 9.89 29.29 -38.04
N GLY A 759 9.69 27.99 -38.29
CA GLY A 759 10.42 27.24 -39.30
C GLY A 759 9.92 27.48 -40.75
N ASP A 760 10.31 26.60 -41.67
CA ASP A 760 9.76 26.61 -43.02
C ASP A 760 8.31 26.12 -43.04
N LEU A 761 7.38 27.04 -43.30
CA LEU A 761 5.93 26.80 -43.35
C LEU A 761 5.41 26.55 -44.78
N SER A 762 6.31 26.34 -45.75
CA SER A 762 5.92 25.86 -47.08
C SER A 762 5.35 24.44 -47.02
N ASP A 763 4.62 23.98 -48.03
CA ASP A 763 4.10 22.59 -48.07
C ASP A 763 5.20 21.55 -47.91
N LYS A 764 6.41 21.85 -48.43
CA LYS A 764 7.59 21.00 -48.27
C LYS A 764 8.17 21.09 -46.84
N GLY A 765 8.19 22.29 -46.28
CA GLY A 765 8.67 22.52 -44.93
C GLY A 765 7.77 21.87 -43.89
N ILE A 766 6.44 22.03 -43.99
CA ILE A 766 5.48 21.35 -43.12
C ILE A 766 5.61 19.82 -43.23
N LEU A 767 5.77 19.30 -44.46
CA LEU A 767 5.99 17.87 -44.64
C LEU A 767 7.29 17.40 -43.99
N ALA A 768 8.36 18.16 -44.11
CA ALA A 768 9.63 17.83 -43.45
C ALA A 768 9.51 17.84 -41.93
N GLN A 769 8.78 18.81 -41.36
CA GLN A 769 8.49 18.83 -39.93
C GLN A 769 7.66 17.62 -39.50
N LEU A 770 6.62 17.25 -40.27
CA LEU A 770 5.81 16.04 -39.96
C LEU A 770 6.65 14.75 -40.06
N GLN A 771 7.59 14.69 -41.02
CA GLN A 771 8.50 13.56 -41.09
C GLN A 771 9.44 13.51 -39.88
N ASN A 772 9.95 14.63 -39.43
CA ASN A 772 10.75 14.70 -38.20
C ASN A 772 9.93 14.27 -36.97
N LEU A 773 8.67 14.70 -36.83
CA LEU A 773 7.79 14.25 -35.76
C LEU A 773 7.54 12.74 -35.82
N ALA A 774 7.43 12.16 -37.00
CA ALA A 774 7.30 10.73 -37.18
C ALA A 774 8.59 9.95 -36.92
N ASP A 775 9.76 10.54 -37.26
CA ASP A 775 11.06 9.95 -36.92
C ASP A 775 11.36 9.99 -35.42
N ARG A 776 10.80 10.97 -34.71
CA ARG A 776 10.80 11.07 -33.24
C ARG A 776 9.67 10.24 -32.59
N GLU A 777 8.92 9.46 -33.35
CA GLU A 777 7.82 8.61 -32.89
C GLU A 777 6.68 9.36 -32.12
N ILE A 778 6.58 10.67 -32.35
CA ILE A 778 5.49 11.50 -31.79
C ILE A 778 4.19 11.25 -32.56
N ILE A 779 4.28 11.00 -33.87
CA ILE A 779 3.16 10.63 -34.73
C ILE A 779 3.52 9.38 -35.55
N ASP A 780 2.54 8.57 -35.90
CA ASP A 780 2.78 7.41 -36.77
C ASP A 780 3.02 7.83 -38.21
N LYS A 781 4.07 7.30 -38.87
CA LYS A 781 4.43 7.55 -40.28
C LYS A 781 3.26 7.30 -41.23
N GLN A 782 2.38 6.33 -40.93
CA GLN A 782 1.21 6.02 -41.75
C GLN A 782 0.16 7.15 -41.77
N HIS A 783 0.19 8.02 -40.76
CA HIS A 783 -0.80 9.08 -40.58
C HIS A 783 -0.40 10.40 -41.26
N ILE A 784 0.85 10.59 -41.70
CA ILE A 784 1.32 11.83 -42.29
C ILE A 784 0.46 12.24 -43.48
N ASN A 785 0.04 11.29 -44.32
CA ASN A 785 -0.78 11.56 -45.51
C ASN A 785 -2.24 11.91 -45.19
N LYS A 786 -2.70 11.67 -43.94
CA LYS A 786 -4.07 11.98 -43.49
C LYS A 786 -4.18 13.39 -42.91
N ILE A 787 -3.06 14.06 -42.62
CA ILE A 787 -3.01 15.37 -41.99
C ILE A 787 -3.39 16.44 -43.01
N TYR A 788 -4.29 17.35 -42.65
CA TYR A 788 -4.74 18.48 -43.48
C TYR A 788 -3.66 19.57 -43.60
N ARG A 789 -2.56 19.27 -44.26
CA ARG A 789 -1.43 20.20 -44.42
C ARG A 789 -1.81 21.54 -45.05
N LYS A 790 -2.71 21.51 -46.04
CA LYS A 790 -3.23 22.72 -46.68
C LYS A 790 -3.91 23.62 -45.65
N ASN A 791 -4.76 23.06 -44.81
CA ASN A 791 -5.52 23.85 -43.84
C ASN A 791 -4.64 24.37 -42.71
N ILE A 792 -3.62 23.59 -42.28
CA ILE A 792 -2.58 24.07 -41.35
C ILE A 792 -1.84 25.30 -41.95
N ARG A 793 -1.45 25.20 -43.21
CA ARG A 793 -0.79 26.31 -43.91
C ARG A 793 -1.70 27.53 -44.03
N GLU A 794 -2.96 27.36 -44.45
CA GLU A 794 -3.95 28.44 -44.52
C GLU A 794 -4.15 29.13 -43.19
N PHE A 795 -4.17 28.37 -42.09
CA PHE A 795 -4.20 28.95 -40.75
C PHE A 795 -2.95 29.79 -40.46
N LEU A 796 -1.75 29.24 -40.68
CA LEU A 796 -0.49 29.90 -40.35
C LEU A 796 -0.22 31.16 -41.21
N PHE A 797 -0.74 31.24 -42.45
CA PHE A 797 -0.67 32.43 -43.30
C PHE A 797 -1.88 33.36 -43.19
N SER A 798 -2.86 33.02 -42.31
CA SER A 798 -3.96 33.93 -41.99
C SER A 798 -3.47 35.15 -41.22
N PRO A 799 -4.24 36.25 -41.20
CA PRO A 799 -3.89 37.42 -40.39
C PRO A 799 -3.60 37.10 -38.90
N LEU A 800 -4.34 36.14 -38.33
CA LEU A 800 -4.10 35.66 -36.98
C LEU A 800 -2.83 34.82 -36.90
N GLY A 801 -2.60 33.91 -37.84
CA GLY A 801 -1.40 33.07 -37.88
C GLY A 801 -0.11 33.89 -37.97
N LEU A 802 -0.12 34.98 -38.75
CA LEU A 802 1.01 35.92 -38.84
C LEU A 802 1.25 36.70 -37.53
N ARG A 803 0.20 36.97 -36.77
CA ARG A 803 0.31 37.57 -35.42
C ARG A 803 0.92 36.58 -34.45
N ILE A 804 0.45 35.32 -34.48
CA ILE A 804 0.94 34.26 -33.64
C ILE A 804 2.45 34.03 -33.84
N GLN A 805 2.93 34.05 -35.07
CA GLN A 805 4.36 33.93 -35.38
C GLN A 805 5.21 35.11 -34.86
N LYS A 806 4.62 36.26 -34.64
CA LYS A 806 5.30 37.44 -34.10
C LYS A 806 5.09 37.62 -32.59
N ALA A 807 4.31 36.73 -31.96
CA ALA A 807 3.94 36.89 -30.59
C ALA A 807 5.13 36.70 -29.64
N LYS A 808 5.07 37.37 -28.51
CA LYS A 808 6.11 37.42 -27.51
C LYS A 808 6.27 36.08 -26.79
N SER A 809 5.15 35.36 -26.56
CA SER A 809 5.10 34.06 -25.91
C SER A 809 3.93 33.26 -26.45
N LEU A 810 4.15 31.98 -26.67
CA LEU A 810 3.16 31.00 -27.13
C LEU A 810 3.11 29.86 -26.10
N GLN A 811 1.92 29.61 -25.54
CA GLN A 811 1.70 28.46 -24.69
C GLN A 811 0.73 27.52 -25.40
N ARG A 812 1.15 26.24 -25.58
CA ARG A 812 0.38 25.21 -26.28
C ARG A 812 0.01 24.12 -25.30
N GLU A 813 -1.20 23.57 -25.43
CA GLU A 813 -1.72 22.52 -24.57
C GLU A 813 -1.56 22.90 -23.08
N LEU A 814 -1.97 24.15 -22.75
CA LEU A 814 -1.85 24.67 -21.40
C LEU A 814 -2.91 24.03 -20.50
N ALA A 815 -2.48 23.11 -19.64
CA ALA A 815 -3.36 22.54 -18.62
C ALA A 815 -3.66 23.55 -17.52
N PHE A 816 -4.93 23.64 -17.10
CA PHE A 816 -5.34 24.50 -16.01
C PHE A 816 -6.27 23.81 -15.02
N ASN A 817 -6.24 24.32 -13.81
CA ASN A 817 -7.12 23.95 -12.72
C ASN A 817 -7.72 25.22 -12.12
N ARG A 818 -9.04 25.23 -11.88
CA ARG A 818 -9.76 26.36 -11.33
C ARG A 818 -10.82 25.93 -10.33
N MET A 819 -10.94 26.65 -9.23
CA MET A 819 -12.07 26.52 -8.31
C MET A 819 -13.15 27.52 -8.69
N ILE A 820 -14.37 27.05 -8.84
CA ILE A 820 -15.54 27.90 -9.08
C ILE A 820 -16.61 27.64 -8.04
N ASN A 821 -17.48 28.63 -7.81
CA ASN A 821 -18.62 28.44 -6.93
C ASN A 821 -19.60 27.43 -7.54
N ALA A 822 -19.99 26.42 -6.76
CA ALA A 822 -20.88 25.35 -7.21
C ALA A 822 -22.26 25.85 -7.64
N LYS A 823 -22.74 26.95 -7.04
CA LYS A 823 -24.05 27.57 -7.36
C LYS A 823 -24.20 27.98 -8.82
N VAL A 824 -23.10 28.23 -9.52
CA VAL A 824 -23.14 28.59 -10.95
C VAL A 824 -23.79 27.47 -11.79
N TYR A 825 -23.58 26.22 -11.40
CA TYR A 825 -24.09 25.05 -12.11
C TYR A 825 -25.14 24.25 -11.32
N TYR A 826 -25.09 24.32 -9.99
CA TYR A 826 -25.99 23.60 -9.09
C TYR A 826 -26.71 24.61 -8.17
N PRO A 827 -27.91 25.07 -8.52
CA PRO A 827 -28.62 26.09 -7.72
C PRO A 827 -28.88 25.69 -6.26
N GLN A 828 -28.89 24.37 -5.98
CA GLN A 828 -29.07 23.82 -4.63
C GLN A 828 -27.80 23.88 -3.77
N ALA A 829 -26.64 24.23 -4.34
CA ALA A 829 -25.39 24.33 -3.61
C ALA A 829 -25.41 25.47 -2.58
N GLU A 830 -24.68 25.32 -1.48
CA GLU A 830 -24.45 26.40 -0.52
C GLU A 830 -23.52 27.47 -1.11
N ASP A 831 -23.54 28.69 -0.52
CA ASP A 831 -22.72 29.81 -1.04
C ASP A 831 -21.21 29.56 -1.03
N ASN A 832 -20.75 28.70 -0.13
CA ASN A 832 -19.34 28.35 0.04
C ASN A 832 -18.92 27.07 -0.69
N ASP A 833 -19.84 26.36 -1.31
CA ASP A 833 -19.52 25.15 -2.05
C ASP A 833 -18.78 25.48 -3.33
N THR A 834 -17.69 24.76 -3.57
CA THR A 834 -16.84 24.96 -4.74
C THR A 834 -16.64 23.67 -5.50
N ILE A 835 -16.54 23.79 -6.83
CA ILE A 835 -16.22 22.69 -7.74
C ILE A 835 -14.84 22.94 -8.35
N PHE A 836 -14.03 21.91 -8.40
CA PHE A 836 -12.73 21.94 -9.06
C PHE A 836 -12.92 21.64 -10.55
N ILE A 837 -12.60 22.62 -11.39
CA ILE A 837 -12.66 22.47 -12.86
C ILE A 837 -11.28 22.33 -13.43
N GLN A 838 -11.10 21.38 -14.32
CA GLN A 838 -9.88 21.20 -15.08
C GLN A 838 -10.13 21.19 -16.58
N GLY A 839 -9.15 21.71 -17.33
CA GLY A 839 -9.19 21.72 -18.78
C GLY A 839 -7.80 21.93 -19.38
N ILE A 840 -7.72 21.84 -20.69
CA ILE A 840 -6.50 22.08 -21.45
C ILE A 840 -6.84 23.10 -22.54
N ILE A 841 -6.08 24.18 -22.61
CA ILE A 841 -6.21 25.22 -23.62
C ILE A 841 -5.24 24.90 -24.76
N ASP A 842 -5.72 24.74 -25.97
CA ASP A 842 -4.91 24.32 -27.13
C ASP A 842 -3.81 25.33 -27.47
N LEU A 843 -4.14 26.62 -27.51
CA LEU A 843 -3.16 27.67 -27.75
C LEU A 843 -3.56 28.96 -27.04
N LEU A 844 -2.63 29.51 -26.28
CA LEU A 844 -2.70 30.81 -25.66
C LEU A 844 -1.54 31.67 -26.16
N VAL A 845 -1.86 32.82 -26.71
CA VAL A 845 -0.90 33.74 -27.29
C VAL A 845 -0.82 35.00 -26.47
N GLU A 846 0.35 35.44 -26.10
CA GLU A 846 0.59 36.65 -25.34
C GLU A 846 1.05 37.79 -26.25
N GLU A 847 0.24 38.85 -26.31
CA GLU A 847 0.58 40.12 -26.94
C GLU A 847 0.81 41.21 -25.85
N ASP A 848 1.31 42.38 -26.27
CA ASP A 848 1.63 43.44 -25.33
C ASP A 848 0.37 43.99 -24.60
N ASP A 849 -0.81 43.95 -25.21
CA ASP A 849 -2.07 44.53 -24.75
C ASP A 849 -3.09 43.47 -24.31
N GLY A 850 -2.74 42.19 -24.22
CA GLY A 850 -3.62 41.15 -23.76
C GLY A 850 -3.33 39.77 -24.31
N LEU A 851 -4.23 38.85 -24.05
CA LEU A 851 -4.12 37.43 -24.43
C LEU A 851 -5.10 37.14 -25.60
N ILE A 852 -4.66 36.26 -26.52
CA ILE A 852 -5.51 35.67 -27.55
C ILE A 852 -5.65 34.18 -27.23
N LEU A 853 -6.87 33.70 -27.15
CA LEU A 853 -7.21 32.30 -26.92
C LEU A 853 -7.66 31.67 -28.22
N LEU A 854 -7.10 30.52 -28.54
CA LEU A 854 -7.48 29.74 -29.72
C LEU A 854 -7.69 28.26 -29.33
N ASP A 855 -8.76 27.68 -29.82
CA ASP A 855 -9.09 26.27 -29.65
C ASP A 855 -9.25 25.62 -31.03
N TYR A 856 -8.71 24.41 -31.19
CA TYR A 856 -8.72 23.68 -32.45
C TYR A 856 -9.82 22.64 -32.50
N LYS A 857 -10.53 22.52 -33.62
CA LYS A 857 -11.54 21.46 -33.77
C LYS A 857 -11.46 20.81 -35.15
N THR A 858 -11.71 19.54 -35.22
CA THR A 858 -11.75 18.73 -36.44
C THR A 858 -13.16 18.36 -36.86
N ASP A 859 -14.16 18.84 -36.12
CA ASP A 859 -15.58 18.55 -36.35
C ASP A 859 -16.04 19.09 -37.74
N ASN A 860 -16.91 18.32 -38.37
CA ASN A 860 -17.57 18.76 -39.61
C ASN A 860 -18.91 19.42 -39.27
N CYS A 861 -18.91 20.70 -38.96
CA CYS A 861 -20.09 21.49 -38.57
C CYS A 861 -19.99 22.90 -39.17
N THR A 862 -21.11 23.56 -39.34
CA THR A 862 -21.17 24.93 -39.83
C THR A 862 -20.65 25.91 -38.78
N GLN A 863 -20.22 27.11 -39.21
CA GLN A 863 -19.73 28.15 -38.29
C GLN A 863 -20.75 28.55 -37.20
N ILE A 864 -22.04 28.54 -37.53
CA ILE A 864 -23.12 28.88 -36.58
C ILE A 864 -23.25 27.76 -35.53
N GLU A 865 -23.26 26.52 -35.97
CA GLU A 865 -23.29 25.34 -35.06
C GLU A 865 -22.06 25.28 -34.18
N ALA A 866 -20.88 25.52 -34.73
CA ALA A 866 -19.61 25.56 -33.99
C ALA A 866 -19.63 26.62 -32.87
N LYS A 867 -20.14 27.84 -33.17
CA LYS A 867 -20.28 28.89 -32.15
C LYS A 867 -21.18 28.48 -31.02
N ALA A 868 -22.35 27.90 -31.32
CA ALA A 868 -23.27 27.45 -30.28
C ALA A 868 -22.68 26.30 -29.44
N LYS A 869 -22.07 25.31 -30.13
CA LYS A 869 -21.54 24.09 -29.50
C LYS A 869 -20.34 24.34 -28.58
N TYR A 870 -19.48 25.35 -28.87
CA TYR A 870 -18.23 25.57 -28.16
C TYR A 870 -18.18 26.88 -27.35
N ALA A 871 -19.23 27.69 -27.35
CA ALA A 871 -19.29 28.95 -26.61
C ALA A 871 -18.95 28.81 -25.13
N MET A 872 -19.58 27.85 -24.44
CA MET A 872 -19.36 27.60 -23.00
C MET A 872 -17.90 27.16 -22.72
N GLN A 873 -17.35 26.29 -23.54
CA GLN A 873 -15.98 25.82 -23.41
C GLN A 873 -14.98 26.95 -23.53
N ILE A 874 -15.12 27.76 -24.57
CA ILE A 874 -14.24 28.92 -24.85
C ILE A 874 -14.35 29.96 -23.75
N GLU A 875 -15.54 30.18 -23.20
CA GLU A 875 -15.74 31.12 -22.09
C GLU A 875 -15.05 30.65 -20.81
N LEU A 876 -15.18 29.37 -20.47
CA LEU A 876 -14.47 28.78 -19.31
C LEU A 876 -12.96 28.86 -19.47
N TYR A 877 -12.45 28.58 -20.66
CA TYR A 877 -11.03 28.70 -20.97
C TYR A 877 -10.54 30.15 -20.85
N ALA A 878 -11.33 31.10 -21.36
CA ALA A 878 -11.00 32.53 -21.32
C ALA A 878 -10.94 33.05 -19.87
N GLN A 879 -11.91 32.70 -19.06
CA GLN A 879 -11.91 33.04 -17.64
C GLN A 879 -10.73 32.44 -16.89
N ALA A 880 -10.45 31.14 -17.12
CA ALA A 880 -9.31 30.49 -16.49
C ALA A 880 -7.97 31.10 -16.92
N ALA A 881 -7.77 31.32 -18.21
CA ALA A 881 -6.55 31.95 -18.72
C ALA A 881 -6.35 33.38 -18.18
N SER A 882 -7.42 34.19 -18.14
CA SER A 882 -7.35 35.55 -17.62
C SER A 882 -6.97 35.62 -16.14
N GLU A 883 -7.52 34.72 -15.32
CA GLU A 883 -7.21 34.64 -13.88
C GLU A 883 -5.78 34.15 -13.63
N ILE A 884 -5.37 33.08 -14.32
CA ILE A 884 -4.04 32.47 -14.14
C ILE A 884 -2.93 33.39 -14.62
N MET A 885 -3.09 33.95 -15.82
CA MET A 885 -2.10 34.85 -16.42
C MET A 885 -2.16 36.29 -15.93
N ARG A 886 -3.23 36.62 -15.16
CA ARG A 886 -3.53 38.00 -14.66
C ARG A 886 -3.52 39.04 -15.77
N LYS A 887 -3.99 38.65 -16.96
CA LYS A 887 -4.09 39.50 -18.16
C LYS A 887 -5.47 39.35 -18.81
N PRO A 888 -6.04 40.40 -19.40
CA PRO A 888 -7.35 40.29 -20.06
C PRO A 888 -7.24 39.49 -21.35
N ILE A 889 -8.28 38.72 -21.65
CA ILE A 889 -8.44 38.09 -22.95
C ILE A 889 -8.96 39.14 -23.94
N LYS A 890 -8.17 39.45 -24.93
CA LYS A 890 -8.47 40.43 -26.00
C LYS A 890 -9.36 39.85 -27.08
N GLU A 891 -9.04 38.62 -27.50
CA GLU A 891 -9.73 37.93 -28.59
C GLU A 891 -9.81 36.44 -28.32
N LYS A 892 -10.94 35.82 -28.74
CA LYS A 892 -11.18 34.39 -28.63
C LYS A 892 -11.48 33.84 -30.01
N TYR A 893 -10.85 32.73 -30.36
CA TYR A 893 -10.98 32.12 -31.69
C TYR A 893 -11.22 30.61 -31.58
N LEU A 894 -11.97 30.11 -32.55
CA LEU A 894 -12.12 28.69 -32.84
C LEU A 894 -11.61 28.45 -34.27
N TYR A 895 -10.74 27.47 -34.45
CA TYR A 895 -10.28 27.09 -35.79
C TYR A 895 -10.79 25.68 -36.14
N LEU A 896 -11.56 25.58 -37.22
CA LEU A 896 -12.07 24.33 -37.77
C LEU A 896 -11.13 23.82 -38.86
N PHE A 897 -10.50 22.64 -38.60
CA PHE A 897 -9.61 22.05 -39.60
C PHE A 897 -10.30 21.50 -40.83
N HIS A 898 -11.59 21.20 -40.74
CA HIS A 898 -12.35 20.61 -41.87
C HIS A 898 -12.40 21.55 -43.07
N ASP A 899 -12.74 22.80 -42.85
CA ASP A 899 -12.96 23.82 -43.90
C ASP A 899 -12.02 25.02 -43.82
N ALA A 900 -10.98 24.94 -42.99
CA ALA A 900 -10.01 25.99 -42.73
C ALA A 900 -10.65 27.32 -42.26
N SER A 901 -11.81 27.24 -41.56
CA SER A 901 -12.51 28.44 -41.10
C SER A 901 -12.01 28.92 -39.75
N LEU A 902 -11.70 30.21 -39.65
CA LEU A 902 -11.39 30.89 -38.37
C LEU A 902 -12.59 31.67 -37.91
N ILE A 903 -13.10 31.29 -36.74
CA ILE A 903 -14.35 31.84 -36.16
C ILE A 903 -13.98 32.71 -34.96
N LYS A 904 -14.37 33.96 -34.97
CA LYS A 904 -14.27 34.83 -33.78
C LYS A 904 -15.45 34.54 -32.85
N MET A 905 -15.12 34.16 -31.58
CA MET A 905 -16.05 33.78 -30.54
C MET A 905 -16.43 35.02 -29.68
#